data_6bda2bb860614850f5c3afce89dd6124
#
_entry.id   6bda2bb860614850f5c3afce89dd6124
#
_cell.length_a   1.000
_cell.length_b   1.000
_cell.length_c   1.000
_cell.angle_alpha   90.00
_cell.angle_beta   90.00
_cell.angle_gamma   90.00
#
_symmetry.space_group_name_H-M   'P 1'
#
loop_
_entity.id
_entity.type
_entity.pdbx_description
1 polymer ?
#
loop_
_entity_poly.entity_id
_entity_poly.type
_entity_poly.pdbx_seq_one_letter_code
_entity_poly.pdbx_strand_id
1 'polypeptide(L)'
;MKFHAVLLCFLLLSLGVERANSAVIQGYVVDSELPLPGVNVWIDALKTGTSTNEKGFFSLSNVPEGKFQLRFSMTGYETLTEEIQVAEQDTISLSIRLLPLSNSLQEVVISGTLSEQSKSQSPVPIDIYTPEFFKKNPTPALFESLQIVNGVRPQINCSVCNTGDIHINGMEGPYTLVMIDGMPIVSGLGTVYGLNGIPNALVERMEIIKGPSSTLYGSEAIGGVINVITKSPTNAPLFSLDIMGNPWMEWNTDLGLKYRLKKNTGLLGINYFRYDLPKDNNGDGFTDLTLQDRISVFHKIDFARKSGLAGSIAMRYVYEDRWGGQMNWTPEFRGGDSIYGESIYTNRYEILGYWEYLFAGEKMQFRTSFSDHFQNSVYGTTSFIARQKIAFVQNIWSKTIGANQLTGGLSLRMQDYDDNTVATSDTSGNNRADQSYIPGLFLQNEWNRNNKHVLLSGIRLDYHSKHGLIPSPRLNWKWSPNTLNTLRAGIGNGFRVVNIFTEDHAALTGSRTVVIEEGILPEKSWNGTVNYAHTVTGKKSFMLFEITAFYTHFSNKILADYTTNDAEIRFANLNGYAVSRGAGFSWEWNYDGRLKMSLGTTFLDVFRVENQIRSEQVLTERWSGTFSVSWKISPKSWTVDYTGNVYGKMKLPLLEADFRAPESPVYSIQNIQFTYRKGKWDLYFGVKNLLNFTPPANSIMRPFDPFDKTAGDPVSNPNGYTFDTTYVYSSFQGIRAFWGLRYVLGT
;
A
#
# COMPACT_ATOMS: atom_id res chain seq x y z
N MET A 1 -89.88 -6.33 -39.14
CA MET A 1 -88.41 -6.09 -39.34
C MET A 1 -87.83 -5.29 -38.24
N LYS A 2 -87.90 -5.71 -36.99
CA LYS A 2 -87.19 -5.06 -35.86
C LYS A 2 -86.67 -6.06 -34.75
N PHE A 3 -86.73 -7.36 -35.01
CA PHE A 3 -86.26 -8.38 -34.06
C PHE A 3 -84.97 -9.09 -34.46
N HIS A 4 -84.47 -8.90 -35.68
CA HIS A 4 -83.21 -9.54 -36.14
C HIS A 4 -81.98 -8.69 -36.01
N ALA A 5 -82.11 -7.39 -35.71
CA ALA A 5 -80.94 -6.50 -35.51
C ALA A 5 -80.36 -6.53 -34.10
N VAL A 6 -81.12 -6.99 -33.08
CA VAL A 6 -80.62 -7.06 -31.67
C VAL A 6 -79.88 -8.38 -31.43
N LEU A 7 -80.16 -9.43 -32.17
CA LEU A 7 -79.51 -10.73 -32.04
C LEU A 7 -78.09 -10.73 -32.67
N LEU A 8 -77.89 -9.87 -33.71
CA LEU A 8 -76.56 -9.74 -34.36
C LEU A 8 -75.57 -8.87 -33.55
N CYS A 9 -76.08 -7.94 -32.75
CA CYS A 9 -75.22 -7.16 -31.84
C CYS A 9 -74.76 -7.94 -30.56
N PHE A 10 -75.53 -8.94 -30.12
CA PHE A 10 -75.15 -9.81 -29.04
C PHE A 10 -74.16 -10.92 -29.43
N LEU A 11 -74.16 -11.32 -30.74
CA LEU A 11 -73.23 -12.31 -31.27
C LEU A 11 -71.84 -11.70 -31.60
N LEU A 12 -71.71 -10.38 -31.76
CA LEU A 12 -70.46 -9.67 -32.01
C LEU A 12 -69.75 -9.20 -30.73
N LEU A 13 -70.45 -9.30 -29.58
CA LEU A 13 -69.85 -8.98 -28.25
C LEU A 13 -69.31 -10.21 -27.51
N SER A 14 -69.38 -11.41 -28.10
CA SER A 14 -68.76 -12.64 -27.57
C SER A 14 -67.50 -13.05 -28.29
N LEU A 15 -66.90 -12.17 -29.14
CA LEU A 15 -65.55 -12.35 -29.66
C LEU A 15 -64.60 -11.95 -28.55
N GLY A 16 -64.07 -12.97 -27.91
CA GLY A 16 -63.10 -13.08 -26.87
C GLY A 16 -62.20 -11.86 -26.61
N VAL A 17 -62.35 -11.31 -25.43
CA VAL A 17 -61.19 -10.77 -24.74
C VAL A 17 -60.24 -11.98 -24.47
N GLU A 18 -59.35 -12.30 -25.43
CA GLU A 18 -58.20 -13.09 -25.13
C GLU A 18 -57.50 -12.32 -24.03
N ARG A 19 -57.61 -12.79 -22.79
CA ARG A 19 -56.72 -12.40 -21.73
C ARG A 19 -55.32 -12.80 -22.21
N ALA A 20 -54.55 -11.82 -22.63
CA ALA A 20 -53.15 -12.03 -22.90
C ALA A 20 -52.54 -12.59 -21.58
N ASN A 21 -52.36 -13.92 -21.59
CA ASN A 21 -51.68 -14.64 -20.51
C ASN A 21 -50.22 -14.22 -20.54
N SER A 22 -49.87 -13.29 -19.67
CA SER A 22 -48.53 -12.67 -19.65
C SER A 22 -47.81 -13.04 -18.39
N ALA A 23 -46.53 -13.42 -18.52
CA ALA A 23 -45.64 -13.72 -17.40
C ALA A 23 -45.20 -12.46 -16.70
N VAL A 24 -44.77 -12.62 -15.43
CA VAL A 24 -44.19 -11.58 -14.58
C VAL A 24 -42.74 -11.96 -14.23
N ILE A 25 -41.81 -11.04 -14.46
CA ILE A 25 -40.42 -11.16 -13.99
C ILE A 25 -40.26 -10.18 -12.85
N GLN A 26 -39.90 -10.67 -11.67
CA GLN A 26 -39.68 -9.84 -10.49
C GLN A 26 -38.42 -10.26 -9.75
N GLY A 27 -37.94 -9.40 -8.86
CA GLY A 27 -36.75 -9.74 -8.06
C GLY A 27 -36.15 -8.58 -7.31
N TYR A 28 -35.03 -8.85 -6.73
CA TYR A 28 -34.26 -7.86 -5.98
C TYR A 28 -32.89 -7.68 -6.60
N VAL A 29 -32.45 -6.42 -6.65
CA VAL A 29 -31.08 -6.07 -7.05
C VAL A 29 -30.37 -5.49 -5.84
N VAL A 30 -29.21 -6.06 -5.54
CA VAL A 30 -28.39 -5.67 -4.37
C VAL A 30 -26.95 -5.38 -4.79
N ASP A 31 -26.27 -4.55 -4.00
CA ASP A 31 -24.82 -4.41 -3.97
C ASP A 31 -24.33 -5.02 -2.67
N SER A 32 -23.49 -6.05 -2.76
CA SER A 32 -22.99 -6.80 -1.59
C SER A 32 -24.14 -7.29 -0.68
N GLU A 33 -24.72 -6.45 0.16
CA GLU A 33 -25.85 -6.74 1.05
C GLU A 33 -26.91 -5.62 1.06
N LEU A 34 -26.64 -4.49 0.38
CA LEU A 34 -27.52 -3.33 0.38
C LEU A 34 -28.42 -3.34 -0.86
N PRO A 35 -29.74 -3.02 -0.71
CA PRO A 35 -30.61 -2.89 -1.84
C PRO A 35 -30.19 -1.73 -2.75
N LEU A 36 -30.24 -1.93 -4.06
CA LEU A 36 -29.93 -0.92 -5.07
C LEU A 36 -31.18 -0.30 -5.66
N PRO A 37 -31.58 0.92 -5.27
CA PRO A 37 -32.69 1.64 -5.90
C PRO A 37 -32.23 2.28 -7.21
N GLY A 38 -33.16 2.35 -8.19
CA GLY A 38 -32.91 3.04 -9.45
C GLY A 38 -32.09 2.24 -10.48
N VAL A 39 -31.89 0.94 -10.29
CA VAL A 39 -31.34 0.06 -11.32
C VAL A 39 -32.29 -0.07 -12.48
N ASN A 40 -31.83 0.23 -13.69
CA ASN A 40 -32.62 0.06 -14.91
C ASN A 40 -32.60 -1.41 -15.33
N VAL A 41 -33.78 -2.02 -15.39
CA VAL A 41 -34.00 -3.42 -15.78
C VAL A 41 -34.67 -3.41 -17.15
N TRP A 42 -34.04 -3.95 -18.20
CA TRP A 42 -34.44 -3.74 -19.58
C TRP A 42 -34.34 -5.01 -20.42
N ILE A 43 -35.36 -5.25 -21.27
CA ILE A 43 -35.34 -6.31 -22.30
C ILE A 43 -35.21 -5.64 -23.66
N ASP A 44 -34.06 -5.73 -24.31
CA ASP A 44 -33.76 -5.06 -25.58
C ASP A 44 -34.66 -5.55 -26.72
N ALA A 45 -34.99 -6.84 -26.77
CA ALA A 45 -35.82 -7.46 -27.78
C ALA A 45 -37.29 -6.96 -27.76
N LEU A 46 -37.80 -6.64 -26.58
CA LEU A 46 -39.19 -6.18 -26.40
C LEU A 46 -39.28 -4.66 -26.26
N LYS A 47 -38.16 -3.95 -26.19
CA LYS A 47 -38.05 -2.50 -25.91
C LYS A 47 -38.89 -2.08 -24.70
N THR A 48 -38.89 -2.93 -23.67
CA THR A 48 -39.61 -2.68 -22.41
C THR A 48 -38.70 -2.86 -21.22
N GLY A 49 -39.00 -2.18 -20.10
CA GLY A 49 -38.22 -2.24 -18.90
C GLY A 49 -38.88 -1.57 -17.70
N THR A 50 -38.24 -1.67 -16.57
CA THR A 50 -38.64 -1.08 -15.29
C THR A 50 -37.39 -0.61 -14.54
N SER A 51 -37.58 0.00 -13.37
CA SER A 51 -36.48 0.33 -12.46
C SER A 51 -36.75 -0.19 -11.05
N THR A 52 -35.67 -0.45 -10.28
CA THR A 52 -35.80 -0.89 -8.89
C THR A 52 -36.28 0.25 -7.98
N ASN A 53 -37.12 -0.08 -7.00
CA ASN A 53 -37.60 0.83 -5.97
C ASN A 53 -36.56 0.99 -4.83
N GLU A 54 -36.90 1.74 -3.76
CA GLU A 54 -36.02 1.99 -2.60
C GLU A 54 -35.53 0.71 -1.88
N LYS A 55 -36.26 -0.40 -2.03
CA LYS A 55 -35.89 -1.72 -1.46
C LYS A 55 -35.13 -2.60 -2.46
N GLY A 56 -34.69 -2.03 -3.61
CA GLY A 56 -34.03 -2.77 -4.67
C GLY A 56 -34.96 -3.72 -5.44
N PHE A 57 -36.29 -3.68 -5.20
CA PHE A 57 -37.26 -4.57 -5.82
C PHE A 57 -37.68 -4.02 -7.19
N PHE A 58 -37.75 -4.91 -8.19
CA PHE A 58 -38.31 -4.63 -9.52
C PHE A 58 -39.40 -5.64 -9.88
N SER A 59 -40.33 -5.21 -10.72
CA SER A 59 -41.34 -6.07 -11.33
C SER A 59 -41.61 -5.62 -12.76
N LEU A 60 -41.57 -6.55 -13.70
CA LEU A 60 -41.84 -6.37 -15.11
C LEU A 60 -42.96 -7.32 -15.50
N SER A 61 -44.14 -6.80 -15.81
CA SER A 61 -45.31 -7.54 -16.19
C SER A 61 -45.49 -7.51 -17.72
N ASN A 62 -46.38 -8.38 -18.24
CA ASN A 62 -46.71 -8.48 -19.65
C ASN A 62 -45.52 -8.93 -20.53
N VAL A 63 -44.71 -9.87 -20.05
CA VAL A 63 -43.63 -10.46 -20.82
C VAL A 63 -44.16 -11.68 -21.55
N PRO A 64 -44.07 -11.74 -22.91
CA PRO A 64 -44.52 -12.91 -23.69
C PRO A 64 -43.63 -14.13 -23.44
N GLU A 65 -44.10 -15.31 -23.78
CA GLU A 65 -43.27 -16.53 -23.78
C GLU A 65 -42.10 -16.40 -24.75
N GLY A 66 -40.94 -16.87 -24.32
CA GLY A 66 -39.72 -16.84 -25.13
C GLY A 66 -38.41 -16.81 -24.31
N LYS A 67 -37.29 -16.77 -25.03
CA LYS A 67 -35.97 -16.54 -24.45
C LYS A 67 -35.59 -15.09 -24.61
N PHE A 68 -35.21 -14.46 -23.48
CA PHE A 68 -34.86 -13.05 -23.45
C PHE A 68 -33.57 -12.82 -22.69
N GLN A 69 -32.87 -11.76 -23.08
CA GLN A 69 -31.76 -11.22 -22.31
C GLN A 69 -32.30 -10.04 -21.50
N LEU A 70 -32.28 -10.20 -20.17
CA LEU A 70 -32.64 -9.19 -19.20
C LEU A 70 -31.37 -8.45 -18.74
N ARG A 71 -31.29 -7.16 -19.06
CA ARG A 71 -30.14 -6.32 -18.77
C ARG A 71 -30.39 -5.43 -17.57
N PHE A 72 -29.50 -5.52 -16.60
CA PHE A 72 -29.48 -4.68 -15.40
C PHE A 72 -28.35 -3.65 -15.53
N SER A 73 -28.69 -2.37 -15.46
CA SER A 73 -27.71 -1.29 -15.60
C SER A 73 -27.99 -0.14 -14.65
N MET A 74 -26.96 0.35 -14.02
CA MET A 74 -26.98 1.51 -13.14
C MET A 74 -25.67 2.27 -13.26
N THR A 75 -25.71 3.59 -13.15
CA THR A 75 -24.49 4.42 -13.13
C THR A 75 -23.63 4.02 -11.93
N GLY A 76 -22.36 3.70 -12.18
CA GLY A 76 -21.44 3.23 -11.13
C GLY A 76 -21.38 1.72 -10.91
N TYR A 77 -22.16 0.93 -11.69
CA TYR A 77 -22.17 -0.54 -11.60
C TYR A 77 -21.87 -1.20 -12.94
N GLU A 78 -21.29 -2.40 -12.90
CA GLU A 78 -21.10 -3.23 -14.09
C GLU A 78 -22.48 -3.66 -14.62
N THR A 79 -22.69 -3.48 -15.92
CA THR A 79 -23.93 -3.94 -16.55
C THR A 79 -23.95 -5.47 -16.55
N LEU A 80 -24.95 -6.06 -15.91
CA LEU A 80 -25.17 -7.50 -15.91
C LEU A 80 -26.25 -7.84 -16.92
N THR A 81 -26.06 -8.94 -17.67
CA THR A 81 -27.08 -9.48 -18.59
C THR A 81 -27.32 -10.94 -18.23
N GLU A 82 -28.58 -11.28 -17.90
CA GLU A 82 -29.03 -12.63 -17.57
C GLU A 82 -29.90 -13.16 -18.70
N GLU A 83 -29.67 -14.39 -19.11
CA GLU A 83 -30.54 -15.09 -20.07
C GLU A 83 -31.66 -15.81 -19.31
N ILE A 84 -32.90 -15.45 -19.61
CA ILE A 84 -34.08 -16.03 -18.99
C ILE A 84 -34.93 -16.71 -20.02
N GLN A 85 -35.60 -17.80 -19.62
CA GLN A 85 -36.61 -18.47 -20.41
C GLN A 85 -37.96 -18.26 -19.72
N VAL A 86 -38.88 -17.62 -20.41
CA VAL A 86 -40.20 -17.26 -19.90
C VAL A 86 -41.20 -18.28 -20.51
N ALA A 87 -41.97 -18.95 -19.65
CA ALA A 87 -43.10 -19.77 -20.04
C ALA A 87 -44.41 -19.01 -19.84
N GLU A 88 -45.49 -19.51 -20.44
CA GLU A 88 -46.82 -18.90 -20.35
C GLU A 88 -47.30 -18.86 -18.86
N GLN A 89 -47.77 -17.69 -18.42
CA GLN A 89 -48.21 -17.43 -17.01
C GLN A 89 -47.16 -17.64 -15.92
N ASP A 90 -45.88 -17.63 -16.23
CA ASP A 90 -44.83 -17.85 -15.28
C ASP A 90 -44.54 -16.61 -14.41
N THR A 91 -44.10 -16.85 -13.17
CA THR A 91 -43.58 -15.82 -12.30
C THR A 91 -42.12 -16.14 -11.97
N ILE A 92 -41.22 -15.45 -12.69
CA ILE A 92 -39.78 -15.65 -12.51
C ILE A 92 -39.29 -14.70 -11.42
N SER A 93 -38.70 -15.26 -10.35
CA SER A 93 -38.11 -14.49 -9.26
C SER A 93 -36.59 -14.54 -9.34
N LEU A 94 -35.94 -13.38 -9.44
CA LEU A 94 -34.52 -13.23 -9.61
C LEU A 94 -33.88 -12.52 -8.37
N SER A 95 -32.69 -12.96 -7.97
CA SER A 95 -31.83 -12.27 -7.05
C SER A 95 -30.56 -11.87 -7.77
N ILE A 96 -30.42 -10.58 -8.02
CA ILE A 96 -29.36 -10.01 -8.86
C ILE A 96 -28.40 -9.25 -7.96
N ARG A 97 -27.11 -9.52 -8.15
CA ARG A 97 -26.06 -8.75 -7.54
C ARG A 97 -25.30 -7.97 -8.61
N LEU A 98 -25.37 -6.64 -8.57
CA LEU A 98 -24.52 -5.80 -9.40
C LEU A 98 -23.19 -5.55 -8.70
N LEU A 99 -22.13 -5.70 -9.47
CA LEU A 99 -20.80 -5.33 -9.00
C LEU A 99 -20.59 -3.84 -9.28
N PRO A 100 -20.15 -3.05 -8.29
CA PRO A 100 -19.80 -1.67 -8.56
C PRO A 100 -18.73 -1.64 -9.66
N LEU A 101 -18.93 -0.81 -10.68
CA LEU A 101 -17.82 -0.38 -11.51
C LEU A 101 -16.80 0.18 -10.52
N SER A 102 -15.61 -0.43 -10.41
CA SER A 102 -14.56 0.03 -9.52
C SER A 102 -14.14 1.44 -9.95
N ASN A 103 -14.95 2.43 -9.58
CA ASN A 103 -14.60 3.83 -9.63
C ASN A 103 -13.84 4.09 -8.34
N SER A 104 -12.54 4.31 -8.46
CA SER A 104 -11.67 4.68 -7.34
C SER A 104 -12.23 5.82 -6.46
N LEU A 105 -13.16 6.61 -6.96
CA LEU A 105 -13.82 7.71 -6.22
C LEU A 105 -14.92 7.28 -5.24
N GLN A 106 -15.53 6.11 -5.40
CA GLN A 106 -16.58 5.60 -4.52
C GLN A 106 -16.05 4.63 -3.46
N GLU A 107 -14.78 4.25 -3.56
CA GLU A 107 -14.13 3.41 -2.57
C GLU A 107 -14.09 4.08 -1.20
N VAL A 108 -14.37 3.29 -0.15
CA VAL A 108 -14.38 3.76 1.24
C VAL A 108 -12.95 3.88 1.75
N VAL A 109 -12.65 5.01 2.38
CA VAL A 109 -11.37 5.31 3.03
C VAL A 109 -11.56 5.62 4.50
N ILE A 110 -10.57 5.33 5.31
CA ILE A 110 -10.56 5.58 6.76
C ILE A 110 -9.36 6.46 7.15
N SER A 111 -8.23 6.30 6.45
CA SER A 111 -6.93 6.84 6.90
C SER A 111 -6.88 8.37 6.95
N GLY A 112 -7.70 9.09 6.19
CA GLY A 112 -7.67 10.55 6.15
C GLY A 112 -8.25 11.25 7.36
N THR A 113 -9.28 10.67 7.98
CA THR A 113 -10.08 11.31 9.04
C THR A 113 -10.41 10.41 10.23
N LEU A 114 -9.98 9.14 10.22
CA LEU A 114 -10.37 8.07 11.17
C LEU A 114 -11.86 7.71 11.11
N SER A 115 -12.57 8.20 10.10
CA SER A 115 -13.99 7.91 9.83
C SER A 115 -14.13 7.29 8.45
N GLU A 116 -15.02 6.33 8.30
CA GLU A 116 -15.35 5.76 7.00
C GLU A 116 -16.06 6.80 6.12
N GLN A 117 -15.52 7.07 4.96
CA GLN A 117 -16.10 7.97 3.97
C GLN A 117 -15.65 7.60 2.56
N SER A 118 -16.37 8.04 1.53
CA SER A 118 -15.89 7.81 0.16
C SER A 118 -14.64 8.67 -0.15
N LYS A 119 -13.74 8.16 -0.99
CA LYS A 119 -12.55 8.90 -1.47
C LYS A 119 -12.94 10.29 -1.99
N SER A 120 -14.06 10.40 -2.70
CA SER A 120 -14.57 11.66 -3.23
C SER A 120 -14.98 12.66 -2.14
N GLN A 121 -15.44 12.19 -0.98
CA GLN A 121 -15.83 13.03 0.16
C GLN A 121 -14.65 13.45 1.02
N SER A 122 -13.58 12.70 1.04
CA SER A 122 -12.41 12.98 1.86
C SER A 122 -11.79 14.35 1.56
N PRO A 123 -11.56 15.19 2.58
CA PRO A 123 -10.82 16.46 2.43
C PRO A 123 -9.31 16.26 2.28
N VAL A 124 -8.81 15.04 2.55
CA VAL A 124 -7.42 14.64 2.36
C VAL A 124 -7.34 13.79 1.09
N PRO A 125 -6.40 14.05 0.15
CA PRO A 125 -6.20 13.18 -0.99
C PRO A 125 -5.66 11.81 -0.54
N ILE A 126 -6.32 10.74 -0.96
CA ILE A 126 -5.97 9.34 -0.60
C ILE A 126 -6.00 8.50 -1.87
N ASP A 127 -4.94 7.77 -2.10
CA ASP A 127 -4.88 6.75 -3.14
C ASP A 127 -5.29 5.39 -2.55
N ILE A 128 -6.06 4.62 -3.33
CA ILE A 128 -6.54 3.30 -2.93
C ILE A 128 -6.07 2.29 -3.96
N TYR A 129 -5.46 1.21 -3.47
CA TYR A 129 -4.99 0.10 -4.29
C TYR A 129 -5.58 -1.20 -3.75
N THR A 130 -6.37 -1.87 -4.58
CA THR A 130 -6.99 -3.17 -4.26
C THR A 130 -6.07 -4.33 -4.67
N PRO A 131 -6.32 -5.56 -4.19
CA PRO A 131 -5.56 -6.74 -4.63
C PRO A 131 -5.56 -6.94 -6.14
N GLU A 132 -6.62 -6.55 -6.85
CA GLU A 132 -6.71 -6.62 -8.31
C GLU A 132 -5.64 -5.75 -9.00
N PHE A 133 -5.24 -4.63 -8.40
CA PHE A 133 -4.16 -3.80 -8.91
C PHE A 133 -2.82 -4.53 -8.79
N PHE A 134 -2.53 -5.13 -7.64
CA PHE A 134 -1.27 -5.84 -7.40
C PHE A 134 -1.16 -7.17 -8.17
N LYS A 135 -2.28 -7.83 -8.45
CA LYS A 135 -2.31 -9.06 -9.27
C LYS A 135 -1.82 -8.87 -10.70
N LYS A 136 -1.78 -7.63 -11.21
CA LYS A 136 -1.26 -7.31 -12.57
C LYS A 136 0.26 -7.45 -12.67
N ASN A 137 0.96 -7.34 -11.54
CA ASN A 137 2.40 -7.54 -11.43
C ASN A 137 2.69 -8.27 -10.11
N PRO A 138 2.48 -9.59 -10.03
CA PRO A 138 2.60 -10.36 -8.81
C PRO A 138 4.04 -10.35 -8.30
N THR A 139 4.19 -10.11 -6.99
CA THR A 139 5.46 -10.04 -6.29
C THR A 139 5.40 -10.85 -5.00
N PRO A 140 6.54 -11.37 -4.50
CA PRO A 140 6.59 -12.13 -3.25
C PRO A 140 6.24 -11.31 -2.00
N ALA A 141 6.38 -9.97 -2.09
CA ALA A 141 6.12 -9.06 -0.99
C ALA A 141 5.34 -7.82 -1.43
N LEU A 142 4.55 -7.23 -0.51
CA LEU A 142 3.85 -5.97 -0.76
C LEU A 142 4.82 -4.81 -1.02
N PHE A 143 6.01 -4.83 -0.42
CA PHE A 143 7.07 -3.85 -0.67
C PHE A 143 7.35 -3.68 -2.17
N GLU A 144 7.65 -4.76 -2.87
CA GLU A 144 7.97 -4.72 -4.30
C GLU A 144 6.75 -4.33 -5.16
N SER A 145 5.53 -4.66 -4.70
CA SER A 145 4.30 -4.35 -5.45
C SER A 145 4.04 -2.86 -5.58
N LEU A 146 4.59 -2.04 -4.66
CA LEU A 146 4.46 -0.59 -4.65
C LEU A 146 5.23 0.10 -5.78
N GLN A 147 6.13 -0.58 -6.48
CA GLN A 147 6.88 0.00 -7.62
C GLN A 147 6.01 0.53 -8.77
N ILE A 148 4.75 0.07 -8.89
CA ILE A 148 3.79 0.54 -9.89
C ILE A 148 2.84 1.62 -9.37
N VAL A 149 3.08 2.13 -8.16
CA VAL A 149 2.31 3.21 -7.52
C VAL A 149 2.97 4.55 -7.79
N ASN A 150 2.23 5.49 -8.40
CA ASN A 150 2.75 6.81 -8.74
C ASN A 150 3.22 7.58 -7.50
N GLY A 151 4.44 8.16 -7.54
CA GLY A 151 5.05 8.92 -6.44
C GLY A 151 5.44 8.09 -5.22
N VAL A 152 5.43 6.76 -5.34
CA VAL A 152 5.91 5.81 -4.31
C VAL A 152 7.02 4.96 -4.95
N ARG A 153 8.17 4.90 -4.31
CA ARG A 153 9.30 4.14 -4.80
C ARG A 153 9.85 3.22 -3.72
N PRO A 154 9.77 1.89 -3.90
CA PRO A 154 10.62 0.95 -3.17
C PRO A 154 12.07 1.18 -3.62
N GLN A 155 12.91 1.69 -2.73
CA GLN A 155 14.33 1.95 -2.96
C GLN A 155 15.15 0.83 -2.34
N ILE A 156 16.12 0.27 -3.07
CA ILE A 156 17.14 -0.63 -2.52
C ILE A 156 18.31 0.23 -2.07
N ASN A 157 18.81 0.01 -0.86
CA ASN A 157 19.88 0.82 -0.25
C ASN A 157 21.22 0.06 -0.12
N CYS A 158 21.20 -1.26 -0.34
CA CYS A 158 22.39 -2.11 -0.29
C CYS A 158 22.29 -3.18 -1.39
N SER A 159 23.35 -3.36 -2.15
CA SER A 159 23.39 -4.34 -3.25
C SER A 159 23.54 -5.79 -2.76
N VAL A 160 24.14 -6.01 -1.59
CA VAL A 160 24.41 -7.35 -1.04
C VAL A 160 23.24 -7.85 -0.20
N CYS A 161 22.78 -7.09 0.80
CA CYS A 161 21.67 -7.52 1.66
C CYS A 161 20.29 -7.26 1.07
N ASN A 162 20.20 -6.54 -0.06
CA ASN A 162 18.95 -6.15 -0.74
C ASN A 162 17.88 -5.56 0.21
N THR A 163 18.34 -4.86 1.25
CA THR A 163 17.46 -4.08 2.14
C THR A 163 17.08 -2.78 1.45
N GLY A 164 15.90 -2.31 1.76
CA GLY A 164 15.40 -1.07 1.18
C GLY A 164 14.23 -0.52 1.97
N ASP A 165 13.80 0.67 1.60
CA ASP A 165 12.70 1.39 2.22
C ASP A 165 11.76 2.00 1.18
N ILE A 166 10.65 2.61 1.62
CA ILE A 166 9.63 3.15 0.73
C ILE A 166 9.71 4.67 0.74
N HIS A 167 10.14 5.23 -0.37
CA HIS A 167 10.15 6.67 -0.58
C HIS A 167 8.77 7.15 -1.06
N ILE A 168 8.22 8.19 -0.43
CA ILE A 168 7.02 8.89 -0.89
C ILE A 168 7.39 10.33 -1.25
N ASN A 169 7.12 10.71 -2.50
CA ASN A 169 7.44 12.05 -3.00
C ASN A 169 8.92 12.44 -2.77
N GLY A 170 9.84 11.50 -2.92
CA GLY A 170 11.28 11.68 -2.71
C GLY A 170 11.72 11.76 -1.24
N MET A 171 10.82 11.60 -0.28
CA MET A 171 11.17 11.47 1.13
C MET A 171 11.45 10.00 1.46
N GLU A 172 12.54 9.75 2.16
CA GLU A 172 13.03 8.43 2.54
C GLU A 172 12.05 7.66 3.44
N GLY A 173 12.20 6.35 3.52
CA GLY A 173 11.29 5.44 4.22
C GLY A 173 10.98 5.79 5.67
N PRO A 174 11.95 6.24 6.47
CA PRO A 174 11.69 6.66 7.86
C PRO A 174 10.66 7.78 8.04
N TYR A 175 10.32 8.53 6.97
CA TYR A 175 9.26 9.54 6.99
C TYR A 175 7.89 8.98 6.59
N THR A 176 7.79 7.69 6.30
CA THR A 176 6.57 7.00 5.89
C THR A 176 6.06 6.10 7.00
N LEU A 177 4.91 6.45 7.57
CA LEU A 177 4.28 5.59 8.58
C LEU A 177 3.55 4.43 7.90
N VAL A 178 3.91 3.20 8.27
CA VAL A 178 3.22 1.99 7.81
C VAL A 178 2.32 1.44 8.92
N MET A 179 1.06 1.16 8.57
CA MET A 179 0.04 0.68 9.48
C MET A 179 -0.65 -0.57 8.96
N ILE A 180 -1.24 -1.35 9.87
CA ILE A 180 -2.22 -2.39 9.58
C ILE A 180 -3.51 -2.06 10.34
N ASP A 181 -4.64 -2.00 9.62
CA ASP A 181 -5.96 -1.65 10.17
C ASP A 181 -5.95 -0.34 11.00
N GLY A 182 -5.16 0.65 10.57
CA GLY A 182 -5.03 1.96 11.22
C GLY A 182 -4.21 1.96 12.51
N MET A 183 -3.46 0.90 12.80
CA MET A 183 -2.58 0.79 13.96
C MET A 183 -1.12 0.82 13.51
N PRO A 184 -0.28 1.72 14.08
CA PRO A 184 1.13 1.79 13.76
C PRO A 184 1.84 0.56 14.31
N ILE A 185 2.37 -0.25 13.42
CA ILE A 185 3.08 -1.49 13.77
C ILE A 185 4.51 -1.43 13.29
N VAL A 186 4.73 -0.74 12.16
CA VAL A 186 6.00 -0.69 11.46
C VAL A 186 6.69 0.62 11.78
N SER A 187 7.78 0.55 12.51
CA SER A 187 8.60 1.68 12.93
C SER A 187 10.01 1.20 13.29
N GLY A 188 11.00 2.02 13.13
CA GLY A 188 12.38 1.67 13.45
C GLY A 188 12.85 0.40 12.72
N LEU A 189 13.29 -0.63 13.44
CA LEU A 189 13.70 -1.92 12.84
C LEU A 189 12.66 -2.52 11.89
N GLY A 190 11.37 -2.26 12.13
CA GLY A 190 10.29 -2.73 11.29
C GLY A 190 10.17 -2.02 9.94
N THR A 191 10.78 -0.86 9.74
CA THR A 191 10.58 -0.03 8.54
C THR A 191 11.01 -0.77 7.28
N VAL A 192 12.12 -1.49 7.32
CA VAL A 192 12.68 -2.27 6.22
C VAL A 192 11.90 -3.58 5.98
N TYR A 193 11.43 -4.22 7.03
CA TYR A 193 10.88 -5.60 6.97
C TYR A 193 9.36 -5.68 7.19
N GLY A 194 8.71 -4.62 7.61
CA GLY A 194 7.34 -4.64 8.12
C GLY A 194 6.27 -4.97 7.09
N LEU A 195 6.48 -4.61 5.82
CA LEU A 195 5.59 -4.96 4.71
C LEU A 195 5.85 -6.36 4.14
N ASN A 196 7.02 -6.92 4.42
CA ASN A 196 7.32 -8.29 4.04
C ASN A 196 6.48 -9.26 4.87
N GLY A 197 6.00 -10.33 4.25
CA GLY A 197 5.24 -11.36 4.94
C GLY A 197 3.82 -10.94 5.38
N ILE A 198 3.23 -9.85 4.86
CA ILE A 198 1.79 -9.67 4.93
C ILE A 198 1.18 -10.56 3.84
N PRO A 199 0.41 -11.63 4.19
CA PRO A 199 -0.17 -12.50 3.18
C PRO A 199 -1.11 -11.71 2.26
N ASN A 200 -0.85 -11.72 0.95
CA ASN A 200 -1.67 -11.00 -0.04
C ASN A 200 -3.14 -11.45 -0.01
N ALA A 201 -3.38 -12.72 0.36
CA ALA A 201 -4.72 -13.27 0.52
C ALA A 201 -5.58 -12.51 1.54
N LEU A 202 -4.95 -11.84 2.51
CA LEU A 202 -5.64 -11.13 3.60
C LEU A 202 -5.85 -9.65 3.33
N VAL A 203 -5.18 -9.07 2.35
CA VAL A 203 -5.32 -7.65 2.03
C VAL A 203 -6.67 -7.39 1.38
N GLU A 204 -7.43 -6.46 1.92
CA GLU A 204 -8.65 -5.93 1.30
C GLU A 204 -8.33 -4.75 0.40
N ARG A 205 -7.55 -3.80 0.91
CA ARG A 205 -7.04 -2.66 0.16
C ARG A 205 -5.84 -2.04 0.88
N MET A 206 -5.11 -1.22 0.16
CA MET A 206 -4.06 -0.36 0.71
C MET A 206 -4.46 1.09 0.49
N GLU A 207 -4.45 1.89 1.55
CA GLU A 207 -4.72 3.33 1.51
C GLU A 207 -3.39 4.08 1.66
N ILE A 208 -3.09 4.96 0.71
CA ILE A 208 -1.84 5.73 0.71
C ILE A 208 -2.17 7.22 0.77
N ILE A 209 -1.67 7.90 1.80
CA ILE A 209 -1.71 9.35 1.93
C ILE A 209 -0.32 9.89 1.63
N LYS A 210 -0.23 10.82 0.67
CA LYS A 210 1.03 11.49 0.31
C LYS A 210 1.01 12.89 0.91
N GLY A 211 1.56 13.02 2.10
CA GLY A 211 1.60 14.28 2.84
C GLY A 211 1.44 14.10 4.35
N PRO A 212 1.43 15.20 5.13
CA PRO A 212 1.50 15.14 6.58
C PRO A 212 0.25 14.54 7.19
N SER A 213 0.44 13.58 8.07
CA SER A 213 -0.63 12.90 8.81
C SER A 213 -0.35 12.80 10.31
N SER A 214 0.68 13.52 10.80
CA SER A 214 1.10 13.49 12.21
C SER A 214 0.01 13.91 13.18
N THR A 215 -0.92 14.77 12.78
CA THR A 215 -2.07 15.18 13.63
C THR A 215 -2.95 14.00 14.06
N LEU A 216 -3.10 12.96 13.23
CA LEU A 216 -3.85 11.75 13.60
C LEU A 216 -2.97 10.66 14.19
N TYR A 217 -1.77 10.50 13.63
CA TYR A 217 -0.95 9.32 13.84
C TYR A 217 0.34 9.58 14.64
N GLY A 218 0.70 10.87 14.86
CA GLY A 218 1.88 11.25 15.63
C GLY A 218 3.17 11.14 14.82
N SER A 219 4.24 10.68 15.46
CA SER A 219 5.57 10.55 14.88
C SER A 219 5.60 9.71 13.60
N GLU A 220 6.55 10.01 12.70
CA GLU A 220 6.86 9.26 11.46
C GLU A 220 5.89 9.50 10.28
N ALA A 221 4.71 10.11 10.50
CA ALA A 221 3.76 10.42 9.43
C ALA A 221 4.06 11.79 8.76
N ILE A 222 5.32 12.05 8.39
CA ILE A 222 5.77 13.30 7.75
C ILE A 222 5.54 13.24 6.24
N GLY A 223 6.12 12.25 5.58
CA GLY A 223 6.08 12.05 4.13
C GLY A 223 4.77 11.44 3.66
N GLY A 224 4.18 10.62 4.48
CA GLY A 224 2.95 9.95 4.16
C GLY A 224 2.58 8.80 5.09
N VAL A 225 1.50 8.15 4.72
CA VAL A 225 0.99 6.97 5.43
C VAL A 225 0.65 5.89 4.42
N ILE A 226 1.07 4.67 4.71
CA ILE A 226 0.63 3.45 4.02
C ILE A 226 -0.16 2.63 5.02
N ASN A 227 -1.46 2.48 4.81
CA ASN A 227 -2.33 1.70 5.68
C ASN A 227 -2.84 0.47 4.95
N VAL A 228 -2.40 -0.71 5.37
CA VAL A 228 -2.88 -2.00 4.85
C VAL A 228 -4.14 -2.37 5.61
N ILE A 229 -5.28 -2.32 4.93
CA ILE A 229 -6.57 -2.75 5.47
C ILE A 229 -6.72 -4.24 5.19
N THR A 230 -6.91 -5.02 6.27
CA THR A 230 -7.11 -6.46 6.16
C THR A 230 -8.58 -6.81 5.98
N LYS A 231 -8.86 -7.89 5.24
CA LYS A 231 -10.23 -8.40 5.05
C LYS A 231 -10.90 -8.66 6.40
N SER A 232 -12.19 -8.30 6.49
CA SER A 232 -13.02 -8.82 7.57
C SER A 232 -13.18 -10.34 7.39
N PRO A 233 -12.99 -11.13 8.43
CA PRO A 233 -13.27 -12.57 8.42
C PRO A 233 -14.66 -12.90 7.87
N THR A 234 -15.65 -12.04 8.09
CA THR A 234 -17.04 -12.25 7.62
C THR A 234 -17.13 -12.21 6.08
N ASN A 235 -16.41 -11.30 5.43
CA ASN A 235 -16.47 -11.07 3.98
C ASN A 235 -15.36 -11.79 3.20
N ALA A 236 -14.42 -12.43 3.90
CA ALA A 236 -13.34 -13.17 3.27
C ALA A 236 -13.84 -14.43 2.56
N PRO A 237 -13.17 -14.90 1.48
CA PRO A 237 -13.44 -16.20 0.86
C PRO A 237 -13.27 -17.35 1.88
N LEU A 238 -14.00 -18.44 1.68
CA LEU A 238 -13.84 -19.64 2.51
C LEU A 238 -12.41 -20.19 2.42
N PHE A 239 -11.85 -20.20 1.22
CA PHE A 239 -10.48 -20.63 0.94
C PHE A 239 -9.91 -19.85 -0.22
N SER A 240 -8.63 -19.45 -0.10
CA SER A 240 -7.86 -18.85 -1.19
C SER A 240 -6.44 -19.39 -1.19
N LEU A 241 -5.90 -19.61 -2.39
CA LEU A 241 -4.54 -20.07 -2.62
C LEU A 241 -3.95 -19.27 -3.78
N ASP A 242 -2.73 -18.79 -3.64
CA ASP A 242 -1.93 -18.23 -4.74
C ASP A 242 -0.52 -18.82 -4.65
N ILE A 243 -0.08 -19.49 -5.72
CA ILE A 243 1.26 -20.06 -5.83
C ILE A 243 1.94 -19.40 -7.02
N MET A 244 3.14 -18.90 -6.81
CA MET A 244 3.97 -18.28 -7.84
C MET A 244 5.37 -18.89 -7.82
N GLY A 245 5.92 -19.10 -9.00
CA GLY A 245 7.31 -19.53 -9.17
C GLY A 245 7.96 -18.91 -10.39
N ASN A 246 9.29 -18.99 -10.46
CA ASN A 246 10.08 -18.53 -11.59
C ASN A 246 11.31 -19.44 -11.85
N PRO A 247 12.02 -19.31 -12.98
CA PRO A 247 13.20 -20.12 -13.30
C PRO A 247 14.41 -19.88 -12.38
N TRP A 248 14.39 -18.84 -11.55
CA TRP A 248 15.39 -18.59 -10.51
C TRP A 248 15.15 -19.42 -9.25
N MET A 249 14.13 -20.30 -9.28
CA MET A 249 13.68 -21.11 -8.14
C MET A 249 13.15 -20.27 -6.96
N GLU A 250 12.64 -19.08 -7.23
CA GLU A 250 11.83 -18.34 -6.27
C GLU A 250 10.43 -18.98 -6.21
N TRP A 251 9.98 -19.30 -4.99
CA TRP A 251 8.66 -19.85 -4.73
C TRP A 251 7.94 -18.98 -3.70
N ASN A 252 6.74 -18.57 -4.03
CA ASN A 252 5.85 -17.86 -3.11
C ASN A 252 4.50 -18.56 -3.03
N THR A 253 4.01 -18.79 -1.83
CA THR A 253 2.70 -19.39 -1.57
C THR A 253 1.94 -18.57 -0.57
N ASP A 254 0.76 -18.08 -0.95
CA ASP A 254 -0.21 -17.40 -0.10
C ASP A 254 -1.43 -18.27 0.08
N LEU A 255 -1.81 -18.54 1.33
CA LEU A 255 -3.00 -19.30 1.70
C LEU A 255 -3.90 -18.47 2.61
N GLY A 256 -5.20 -18.46 2.34
CA GLY A 256 -6.22 -17.85 3.20
C GLY A 256 -7.32 -18.86 3.51
N LEU A 257 -7.72 -18.96 4.77
CA LEU A 257 -8.77 -19.86 5.25
C LEU A 257 -9.71 -19.14 6.21
N LYS A 258 -10.99 -19.07 5.84
CA LYS A 258 -12.07 -18.61 6.69
C LYS A 258 -12.71 -19.80 7.42
N TYR A 259 -13.01 -19.62 8.71
CA TYR A 259 -13.68 -20.64 9.49
C TYR A 259 -14.61 -20.02 10.54
N ARG A 260 -15.55 -20.78 11.04
CA ARG A 260 -16.44 -20.39 12.14
C ARG A 260 -16.03 -21.01 13.47
N LEU A 261 -16.00 -20.21 14.51
CA LEU A 261 -15.75 -20.60 15.89
C LEU A 261 -16.98 -20.23 16.74
N LYS A 262 -17.94 -21.16 16.84
CA LYS A 262 -19.28 -20.91 17.39
C LYS A 262 -19.96 -19.75 16.62
N LYS A 263 -20.17 -18.60 17.27
CA LYS A 263 -20.74 -17.38 16.65
C LYS A 263 -19.71 -16.42 16.05
N ASN A 264 -18.43 -16.61 16.33
CA ASN A 264 -17.34 -15.77 15.84
C ASN A 264 -16.84 -16.30 14.50
N THR A 265 -16.21 -15.43 13.71
CA THR A 265 -15.60 -15.80 12.44
C THR A 265 -14.10 -15.55 12.50
N GLY A 266 -13.31 -16.54 12.12
CA GLY A 266 -11.86 -16.46 12.03
C GLY A 266 -11.37 -16.47 10.59
N LEU A 267 -10.25 -15.81 10.36
CA LEU A 267 -9.50 -15.77 9.10
C LEU A 267 -8.04 -16.05 9.41
N LEU A 268 -7.52 -17.15 8.83
CA LEU A 268 -6.11 -17.53 8.90
C LEU A 268 -5.47 -17.25 7.55
N GLY A 269 -4.33 -16.59 7.55
CA GLY A 269 -3.49 -16.38 6.39
C GLY A 269 -2.08 -16.89 6.64
N ILE A 270 -1.50 -17.54 5.64
CA ILE A 270 -0.12 -18.03 5.69
C ILE A 270 0.56 -17.57 4.40
N ASN A 271 1.73 -16.97 4.51
CA ASN A 271 2.63 -16.72 3.40
C ASN A 271 3.92 -17.50 3.64
N TYR A 272 4.39 -18.23 2.63
CA TYR A 272 5.69 -18.88 2.61
C TYR A 272 6.43 -18.45 1.35
N PHE A 273 7.65 -17.95 1.52
CA PHE A 273 8.54 -17.59 0.43
C PHE A 273 9.89 -18.28 0.61
N ARG A 274 10.40 -18.84 -0.47
CA ARG A 274 11.72 -19.47 -0.52
C ARG A 274 12.46 -19.11 -1.79
N TYR A 275 13.72 -18.73 -1.63
CA TYR A 275 14.70 -18.56 -2.69
C TYR A 275 16.07 -19.00 -2.16
N ASP A 276 16.63 -20.07 -2.71
CA ASP A 276 17.86 -20.72 -2.21
C ASP A 276 18.89 -21.02 -3.30
N LEU A 277 18.68 -20.51 -4.52
CA LEU A 277 19.62 -20.69 -5.63
C LEU A 277 20.41 -19.41 -5.88
N PRO A 278 21.68 -19.30 -5.44
CA PRO A 278 22.48 -18.11 -5.67
C PRO A 278 22.68 -17.86 -7.17
N LYS A 279 22.54 -16.62 -7.58
CA LYS A 279 22.73 -16.12 -8.94
C LYS A 279 23.62 -14.91 -8.92
N ASP A 280 24.55 -14.87 -9.86
CA ASP A 280 25.43 -13.78 -10.20
C ASP A 280 25.29 -13.52 -11.70
N ASN A 281 24.47 -12.58 -12.08
CA ASN A 281 24.11 -12.27 -13.47
C ASN A 281 25.03 -11.20 -14.05
N ASN A 282 25.61 -10.36 -13.20
CA ASN A 282 26.52 -9.28 -13.59
C ASN A 282 28.01 -9.69 -13.53
N GLY A 283 28.33 -10.86 -12.95
CA GLY A 283 29.68 -11.44 -12.92
C GLY A 283 30.62 -10.75 -11.93
N ASP A 284 30.09 -10.15 -10.85
CA ASP A 284 30.91 -9.48 -9.82
C ASP A 284 31.32 -10.42 -8.68
N GLY A 285 30.90 -11.67 -8.71
CA GLY A 285 31.20 -12.69 -7.71
C GLY A 285 30.27 -12.66 -6.47
N PHE A 286 29.23 -11.80 -6.48
CA PHE A 286 28.25 -11.67 -5.43
C PHE A 286 26.86 -12.14 -5.88
N THR A 287 25.99 -12.42 -4.92
CA THR A 287 24.59 -12.74 -5.20
C THR A 287 23.81 -11.53 -5.64
N ASP A 288 23.13 -11.59 -6.79
CA ASP A 288 22.29 -10.50 -7.33
C ASP A 288 21.06 -10.18 -6.46
N LEU A 289 20.58 -11.16 -5.72
CA LEU A 289 19.46 -11.09 -4.79
C LEU A 289 19.77 -11.90 -3.56
N THR A 290 19.33 -11.43 -2.40
CA THR A 290 19.46 -12.21 -1.17
C THR A 290 18.68 -13.51 -1.24
N LEU A 291 19.32 -14.61 -0.86
CA LEU A 291 18.66 -15.86 -0.60
C LEU A 291 17.79 -15.70 0.63
N GLN A 292 16.64 -16.35 0.66
CA GLN A 292 15.66 -16.10 1.70
C GLN A 292 14.73 -17.29 1.93
N ASP A 293 14.49 -17.59 3.20
CA ASP A 293 13.41 -18.46 3.67
C ASP A 293 12.55 -17.64 4.65
N ARG A 294 11.26 -17.46 4.32
CA ARG A 294 10.35 -16.65 5.12
C ARG A 294 9.01 -17.33 5.29
N ILE A 295 8.55 -17.40 6.53
CA ILE A 295 7.19 -17.80 6.86
C ILE A 295 6.49 -16.69 7.63
N SER A 296 5.26 -16.40 7.25
CA SER A 296 4.38 -15.48 7.98
C SER A 296 3.03 -16.12 8.20
N VAL A 297 2.54 -16.03 9.43
CA VAL A 297 1.21 -16.50 9.83
C VAL A 297 0.44 -15.31 10.40
N PHE A 298 -0.72 -15.04 9.83
CA PHE A 298 -1.63 -14.00 10.30
C PHE A 298 -2.98 -14.62 10.64
N HIS A 299 -3.51 -14.30 11.81
CA HIS A 299 -4.77 -14.81 12.28
C HIS A 299 -5.65 -13.70 12.84
N LYS A 300 -6.85 -13.52 12.31
CA LYS A 300 -7.82 -12.48 12.73
C LYS A 300 -9.15 -13.14 13.13
N ILE A 301 -9.73 -12.69 14.22
CA ILE A 301 -11.04 -13.15 14.72
C ILE A 301 -11.95 -11.94 14.89
N ASP A 302 -13.11 -11.97 14.25
CA ASP A 302 -14.21 -11.02 14.49
C ASP A 302 -15.18 -11.62 15.51
N PHE A 303 -15.53 -10.85 16.54
CA PHE A 303 -16.41 -11.25 17.60
C PHE A 303 -17.86 -10.84 17.30
N ALA A 304 -18.76 -11.82 17.17
CA ALA A 304 -20.19 -11.57 17.05
C ALA A 304 -20.77 -11.17 18.43
N ARG A 305 -20.94 -9.86 18.63
CA ARG A 305 -21.42 -9.29 19.89
C ARG A 305 -22.92 -9.04 19.84
N LYS A 306 -23.62 -9.27 20.97
CA LYS A 306 -25.08 -9.02 21.10
C LYS A 306 -25.44 -7.54 20.88
N SER A 307 -24.51 -6.63 21.17
CA SER A 307 -24.70 -5.18 20.97
C SER A 307 -24.64 -4.73 19.51
N GLY A 308 -24.22 -5.60 18.57
CA GLY A 308 -23.96 -5.22 17.18
C GLY A 308 -22.68 -4.39 16.96
N LEU A 309 -21.97 -4.01 18.04
CA LEU A 309 -20.75 -3.24 17.98
C LEU A 309 -19.57 -4.12 17.53
N ALA A 310 -18.67 -3.58 16.70
CA ALA A 310 -17.53 -4.32 16.18
C ALA A 310 -16.52 -4.64 17.29
N GLY A 311 -15.82 -5.75 17.12
CA GLY A 311 -14.70 -6.15 17.95
C GLY A 311 -13.89 -7.20 17.22
N SER A 312 -12.57 -7.04 17.17
CA SER A 312 -11.65 -7.98 16.55
C SER A 312 -10.32 -8.04 17.28
N ILE A 313 -9.65 -9.18 17.15
CA ILE A 313 -8.27 -9.38 17.53
C ILE A 313 -7.54 -10.01 16.35
N ALA A 314 -6.33 -9.56 16.09
CA ALA A 314 -5.44 -10.18 15.11
C ALA A 314 -4.06 -10.41 15.72
N MET A 315 -3.39 -11.46 15.23
CA MET A 315 -2.03 -11.83 15.61
C MET A 315 -1.24 -12.11 14.35
N ARG A 316 0.01 -11.67 14.30
CA ARG A 316 0.95 -12.00 13.22
C ARG A 316 2.26 -12.50 13.80
N TYR A 317 2.79 -13.53 13.18
CA TYR A 317 4.14 -14.01 13.38
C TYR A 317 4.88 -14.00 12.05
N VAL A 318 6.11 -13.51 12.04
CA VAL A 318 7.01 -13.54 10.89
C VAL A 318 8.36 -14.06 11.34
N TYR A 319 8.86 -15.07 10.63
CA TYR A 319 10.25 -15.50 10.67
C TYR A 319 10.86 -15.32 9.30
N GLU A 320 12.06 -14.76 9.25
CA GLU A 320 12.82 -14.59 8.02
C GLU A 320 14.29 -14.90 8.28
N ASP A 321 14.84 -15.78 7.44
CA ASP A 321 16.26 -16.07 7.31
C ASP A 321 16.68 -15.59 5.91
N ARG A 322 17.66 -14.69 5.88
CA ARG A 322 18.12 -14.07 4.63
C ARG A 322 19.63 -13.92 4.66
N TRP A 323 20.26 -14.13 3.50
CA TRP A 323 21.65 -13.81 3.32
C TRP A 323 21.97 -13.40 1.87
N GLY A 324 22.99 -12.56 1.69
CA GLY A 324 23.64 -12.23 0.43
C GLY A 324 25.14 -12.12 0.64
N GLY A 325 25.94 -12.24 -0.41
CA GLY A 325 27.38 -12.18 -0.29
C GLY A 325 28.10 -12.79 -1.46
N GLN A 326 29.36 -13.13 -1.27
CA GLN A 326 30.15 -13.86 -2.25
C GLN A 326 29.48 -15.20 -2.59
N MET A 327 29.53 -15.62 -3.86
CA MET A 327 28.83 -16.80 -4.37
C MET A 327 29.15 -18.10 -3.65
N ASN A 328 30.30 -18.22 -3.03
CA ASN A 328 30.76 -19.38 -2.25
C ASN A 328 30.53 -19.24 -0.74
N TRP A 329 29.80 -18.19 -0.28
CA TRP A 329 29.48 -18.04 1.13
C TRP A 329 28.51 -19.12 1.60
N THR A 330 28.77 -19.64 2.79
CA THR A 330 27.89 -20.55 3.53
C THR A 330 27.75 -20.09 4.99
N PRO A 331 26.76 -20.57 5.75
CA PRO A 331 26.59 -20.21 7.17
C PRO A 331 27.82 -20.48 8.04
N GLU A 332 28.74 -21.35 7.61
CA GLU A 332 29.99 -21.63 8.32
C GLU A 332 30.95 -20.43 8.33
N PHE A 333 30.84 -19.52 7.34
CA PHE A 333 31.65 -18.31 7.23
C PHE A 333 31.05 -17.12 7.97
N ARG A 334 29.88 -17.27 8.60
CA ARG A 334 29.17 -16.19 9.26
C ARG A 334 30.00 -15.57 10.40
N GLY A 335 30.34 -14.28 10.30
CA GLY A 335 31.16 -13.56 11.26
C GLY A 335 32.66 -13.80 11.11
N GLY A 336 33.08 -14.59 10.14
CA GLY A 336 34.49 -14.76 9.75
C GLY A 336 34.96 -13.69 8.78
N ASP A 337 36.25 -13.67 8.50
CA ASP A 337 36.95 -12.69 7.65
C ASP A 337 37.55 -13.29 6.38
N SER A 338 37.12 -14.50 5.98
CA SER A 338 37.65 -15.20 4.81
C SER A 338 36.76 -15.10 3.58
N ILE A 339 35.44 -15.21 3.75
CA ILE A 339 34.44 -15.11 2.68
C ILE A 339 33.34 -14.15 3.16
N TYR A 340 33.13 -13.06 2.44
CA TYR A 340 32.17 -12.04 2.84
C TYR A 340 30.74 -12.46 2.59
N GLY A 341 29.89 -12.22 3.60
CA GLY A 341 28.46 -12.35 3.49
C GLY A 341 27.74 -11.55 4.56
N GLU A 342 26.52 -11.17 4.24
CA GLU A 342 25.58 -10.45 5.11
C GLU A 342 24.39 -11.36 5.37
N SER A 343 24.21 -11.79 6.62
CA SER A 343 23.12 -12.67 7.02
C SER A 343 22.24 -12.02 8.08
N ILE A 344 20.93 -12.15 7.92
CA ILE A 344 19.93 -11.46 8.73
C ILE A 344 18.85 -12.46 9.14
N TYR A 345 18.76 -12.74 10.45
CA TYR A 345 17.70 -13.54 11.05
C TYR A 345 16.72 -12.61 11.76
N THR A 346 15.44 -12.68 11.39
CA THR A 346 14.38 -11.84 11.95
C THR A 346 13.29 -12.69 12.55
N ASN A 347 12.88 -12.36 13.78
CA ASN A 347 11.67 -12.87 14.43
C ASN A 347 10.78 -11.71 14.81
N ARG A 348 9.49 -11.76 14.44
CA ARG A 348 8.56 -10.68 14.74
C ARG A 348 7.20 -11.22 15.16
N TYR A 349 6.71 -10.72 16.29
CA TYR A 349 5.40 -11.01 16.84
C TYR A 349 4.58 -9.73 16.90
N GLU A 350 3.30 -9.80 16.49
CA GLU A 350 2.39 -8.65 16.53
C GLU A 350 1.02 -9.08 17.03
N ILE A 351 0.39 -8.20 17.80
CA ILE A 351 -0.99 -8.34 18.26
C ILE A 351 -1.69 -7.02 17.96
N LEU A 352 -2.90 -7.10 17.38
CA LEU A 352 -3.75 -5.94 17.10
C LEU A 352 -5.12 -6.20 17.72
N GLY A 353 -5.67 -5.21 18.40
CA GLY A 353 -6.99 -5.25 18.96
C GLY A 353 -7.83 -4.05 18.54
N TYR A 354 -9.06 -4.29 18.13
CA TYR A 354 -10.06 -3.28 17.82
C TYR A 354 -11.34 -3.58 18.57
N TRP A 355 -11.90 -2.58 19.29
CA TRP A 355 -13.09 -2.75 20.08
C TRP A 355 -13.96 -1.51 20.11
N GLU A 356 -15.21 -1.62 19.68
CA GLU A 356 -16.21 -0.57 19.85
C GLU A 356 -17.00 -0.77 21.14
N TYR A 357 -17.31 0.32 21.84
CA TYR A 357 -18.12 0.30 23.03
C TYR A 357 -18.91 1.60 23.19
N LEU A 358 -19.93 1.58 24.04
CA LEU A 358 -20.70 2.77 24.39
C LEU A 358 -20.21 3.31 25.73
N PHE A 359 -19.94 4.61 25.77
CA PHE A 359 -19.65 5.34 27.00
C PHE A 359 -20.50 6.60 27.04
N ALA A 360 -21.31 6.78 28.10
CA ALA A 360 -22.28 7.87 28.24
C ALA A 360 -23.22 8.04 27.01
N GLY A 361 -23.59 6.92 26.37
CA GLY A 361 -24.44 6.91 25.18
C GLY A 361 -23.72 7.19 23.85
N GLU A 362 -22.45 7.56 23.89
CA GLU A 362 -21.64 7.84 22.70
C GLU A 362 -20.79 6.62 22.30
N LYS A 363 -20.59 6.45 20.98
CA LYS A 363 -19.76 5.38 20.43
C LYS A 363 -18.28 5.72 20.55
N MET A 364 -17.55 4.85 21.22
CA MET A 364 -16.10 4.91 21.40
C MET A 364 -15.42 3.79 20.65
N GLN A 365 -14.21 4.03 20.14
CA GLN A 365 -13.35 3.02 19.54
C GLN A 365 -12.07 2.90 20.37
N PHE A 366 -11.79 1.69 20.80
CA PHE A 366 -10.53 1.33 21.45
C PHE A 366 -9.66 0.55 20.47
N ARG A 367 -8.43 1.00 20.27
CA ARG A 367 -7.42 0.37 19.41
C ARG A 367 -6.17 0.09 20.22
N THR A 368 -5.57 -1.06 20.03
CA THR A 368 -4.31 -1.43 20.67
C THR A 368 -3.47 -2.27 19.73
N SER A 369 -2.16 -2.05 19.77
CA SER A 369 -1.21 -2.92 19.10
C SER A 369 0.02 -3.15 19.98
N PHE A 370 0.63 -4.31 19.80
CA PHE A 370 1.90 -4.67 20.38
C PHE A 370 2.75 -5.35 19.31
N SER A 371 4.01 -4.97 19.20
CA SER A 371 5.00 -5.64 18.34
C SER A 371 6.27 -5.91 19.14
N ASP A 372 6.88 -7.05 18.89
CA ASP A 372 8.20 -7.46 19.39
C ASP A 372 9.03 -7.93 18.20
N HIS A 373 10.03 -7.17 17.81
CA HIS A 373 10.92 -7.43 16.69
C HIS A 373 12.32 -7.74 17.23
N PHE A 374 12.82 -8.90 16.90
CA PHE A 374 14.17 -9.32 17.19
C PHE A 374 14.93 -9.56 15.88
N GLN A 375 16.10 -8.94 15.76
CA GLN A 375 17.02 -9.08 14.63
C GLN A 375 18.38 -9.53 15.10
N ASN A 376 18.95 -10.54 14.43
CA ASN A 376 20.33 -11.00 14.60
C ASN A 376 20.99 -11.00 13.23
N SER A 377 21.75 -9.97 12.96
CA SER A 377 22.44 -9.77 11.69
C SER A 377 23.94 -9.83 11.86
N VAL A 378 24.63 -10.25 10.79
CA VAL A 378 26.08 -10.18 10.69
C VAL A 378 26.43 -9.67 9.29
N TYR A 379 27.21 -8.62 9.24
CA TYR A 379 27.71 -7.97 8.03
C TYR A 379 29.22 -8.15 7.97
N GLY A 380 29.69 -9.15 7.22
CA GLY A 380 31.09 -9.57 7.29
C GLY A 380 31.48 -10.02 8.68
N THR A 381 32.35 -9.27 9.36
CA THR A 381 32.74 -9.52 10.75
C THR A 381 31.92 -8.75 11.80
N THR A 382 31.09 -7.80 11.37
CA THR A 382 30.31 -6.93 12.26
C THR A 382 28.98 -7.57 12.63
N SER A 383 28.74 -7.82 13.91
CA SER A 383 27.44 -8.29 14.40
C SER A 383 26.52 -7.12 14.77
N PHE A 384 25.25 -7.23 14.41
CA PHE A 384 24.19 -6.32 14.85
C PHE A 384 23.04 -7.15 15.42
N ILE A 385 22.88 -7.07 16.74
CA ILE A 385 21.84 -7.76 17.48
C ILE A 385 20.94 -6.69 18.10
N ALA A 386 19.68 -6.66 17.66
CA ALA A 386 18.75 -5.62 18.08
C ALA A 386 17.38 -6.19 18.43
N ARG A 387 16.73 -5.57 19.40
CA ARG A 387 15.34 -5.86 19.77
C ARG A 387 14.54 -4.58 19.96
N GLN A 388 13.38 -4.53 19.34
CA GLN A 388 12.46 -3.41 19.49
C GLN A 388 11.08 -3.91 19.91
N LYS A 389 10.54 -3.36 20.99
CA LYS A 389 9.17 -3.58 21.43
C LYS A 389 8.41 -2.27 21.33
N ILE A 390 7.22 -2.31 20.71
CA ILE A 390 6.33 -1.15 20.61
C ILE A 390 4.96 -1.57 21.12
N ALA A 391 4.43 -0.82 22.10
CA ALA A 391 3.05 -0.92 22.53
C ALA A 391 2.32 0.37 22.20
N PHE A 392 1.14 0.25 21.64
CA PHE A 392 0.28 1.38 21.29
C PHE A 392 -1.13 1.16 21.77
N VAL A 393 -1.71 2.18 22.36
CA VAL A 393 -3.11 2.20 22.81
C VAL A 393 -3.72 3.53 22.38
N GLN A 394 -4.92 3.48 21.83
CA GLN A 394 -5.67 4.67 21.43
C GLN A 394 -7.16 4.50 21.73
N ASN A 395 -7.76 5.55 22.28
CA ASN A 395 -9.19 5.67 22.45
C ASN A 395 -9.69 6.84 21.62
N ILE A 396 -10.70 6.59 20.78
CA ILE A 396 -11.25 7.58 19.83
C ILE A 396 -12.73 7.77 20.14
N TRP A 397 -13.15 9.01 20.23
CA TRP A 397 -14.52 9.45 20.28
C TRP A 397 -14.85 10.27 19.04
N SER A 398 -16.03 10.03 18.45
CA SER A 398 -16.53 10.80 17.30
C SER A 398 -17.99 11.14 17.49
N LYS A 399 -18.34 12.42 17.19
CA LYS A 399 -19.70 12.92 17.32
C LYS A 399 -20.02 13.92 16.21
N THR A 400 -21.17 13.72 15.58
CA THR A 400 -21.70 14.68 14.60
C THR A 400 -22.62 15.69 15.30
N ILE A 401 -22.36 16.98 15.14
CA ILE A 401 -23.15 18.09 15.67
C ILE A 401 -23.46 19.07 14.54
N GLY A 402 -24.66 18.98 13.97
CA GLY A 402 -25.04 19.77 12.81
C GLY A 402 -24.12 19.49 11.60
N ALA A 403 -23.45 20.53 11.11
CA ALA A 403 -22.50 20.40 9.99
C ALA A 403 -21.08 20.00 10.42
N ASN A 404 -20.83 19.79 11.71
CA ASN A 404 -19.53 19.47 12.26
C ASN A 404 -19.45 18.01 12.66
N GLN A 405 -18.37 17.32 12.27
CA GLN A 405 -17.99 16.04 12.81
C GLN A 405 -16.74 16.22 13.66
N LEU A 406 -16.93 16.16 14.96
CA LEU A 406 -15.85 16.20 15.94
C LEU A 406 -15.26 14.82 16.14
N THR A 407 -13.93 14.70 16.09
CA THR A 407 -13.20 13.47 16.40
C THR A 407 -12.08 13.83 17.36
N GLY A 408 -12.09 13.22 18.53
CA GLY A 408 -11.06 13.41 19.55
C GLY A 408 -10.53 12.09 20.05
N GLY A 409 -9.34 12.08 20.61
CA GLY A 409 -8.78 10.86 21.15
C GLY A 409 -7.55 11.06 22.02
N LEU A 410 -7.34 10.03 22.85
CA LEU A 410 -6.15 9.86 23.67
C LEU A 410 -5.35 8.70 23.13
N SER A 411 -4.03 8.83 23.11
CA SER A 411 -3.13 7.74 22.72
C SER A 411 -1.94 7.65 23.67
N LEU A 412 -1.38 6.46 23.77
CA LEU A 412 -0.11 6.21 24.43
C LEU A 412 0.71 5.27 23.55
N ARG A 413 1.91 5.69 23.17
CA ARG A 413 2.92 4.84 22.54
C ARG A 413 4.07 4.64 23.51
N MET A 414 4.49 3.41 23.69
CA MET A 414 5.67 3.03 24.46
C MET A 414 6.61 2.31 23.50
N GLN A 415 7.88 2.62 23.58
CA GLN A 415 8.93 1.98 22.80
C GLN A 415 10.08 1.62 23.72
N ASP A 416 10.57 0.41 23.53
CA ASP A 416 11.78 -0.12 24.15
C ASP A 416 12.67 -0.63 23.02
N TYR A 417 13.85 -0.03 22.87
CA TYR A 417 14.82 -0.37 21.83
C TYR A 417 16.17 -0.65 22.46
N ASP A 418 16.77 -1.77 22.07
CA ASP A 418 18.05 -2.24 22.55
C ASP A 418 18.86 -2.87 21.43
N ASP A 419 20.14 -2.49 21.30
CA ASP A 419 21.08 -3.07 20.34
C ASP A 419 22.49 -3.19 20.94
N ASN A 420 23.40 -3.78 20.19
CA ASN A 420 24.81 -3.91 20.58
C ASN A 420 25.70 -2.82 19.99
N THR A 421 25.15 -1.65 19.66
CA THR A 421 25.92 -0.52 19.08
C THR A 421 26.07 0.65 20.07
N VAL A 422 26.77 1.70 19.63
CA VAL A 422 26.91 2.93 20.39
C VAL A 422 25.62 3.69 20.63
N ALA A 423 24.54 3.40 19.87
CA ALA A 423 23.25 4.08 20.00
C ALA A 423 22.53 3.73 21.32
N THR A 424 22.78 2.55 21.87
CA THR A 424 22.24 2.10 23.16
C THR A 424 23.31 1.89 24.19
N SER A 425 24.44 2.61 24.08
CA SER A 425 25.54 2.60 25.08
C SER A 425 25.56 3.89 25.89
N ASP A 426 25.92 3.78 27.17
CA ASP A 426 26.21 4.94 27.99
C ASP A 426 27.67 5.44 27.75
N THR A 427 28.06 6.55 28.38
CA THR A 427 29.39 7.15 28.25
C THR A 427 30.52 6.25 28.77
N SER A 428 30.19 5.19 29.51
CA SER A 428 31.13 4.18 30.03
C SER A 428 31.15 2.92 29.16
N GLY A 429 30.39 2.89 28.05
CA GLY A 429 30.29 1.73 27.15
C GLY A 429 29.36 0.61 27.63
N ASN A 430 28.61 0.82 28.73
CA ASN A 430 27.62 -0.16 29.16
C ASN A 430 26.36 -0.06 28.33
N ASN A 431 25.73 -1.20 28.01
CA ASN A 431 24.47 -1.25 27.30
C ASN A 431 23.33 -0.59 28.10
N ARG A 432 22.59 0.32 27.46
CA ARG A 432 21.49 1.04 28.03
C ARG A 432 20.35 1.17 27.00
N ALA A 433 19.36 0.29 27.08
CA ALA A 433 18.18 0.31 26.22
C ALA A 433 17.52 1.69 26.16
N ASP A 434 17.11 2.09 24.96
CA ASP A 434 16.40 3.34 24.71
C ASP A 434 14.90 3.18 24.94
N GLN A 435 14.40 3.74 26.05
CA GLN A 435 13.01 3.70 26.42
C GLN A 435 12.35 5.06 26.20
N SER A 436 11.21 5.07 25.54
CA SER A 436 10.42 6.28 25.32
C SER A 436 8.92 6.05 25.55
N TYR A 437 8.27 7.09 26.08
CA TYR A 437 6.83 7.15 26.33
C TYR A 437 6.28 8.41 25.64
N ILE A 438 5.23 8.22 24.83
CA ILE A 438 4.64 9.29 24.06
C ILE A 438 3.12 9.28 24.29
N PRO A 439 2.61 9.85 25.41
CA PRO A 439 1.20 10.17 25.54
C PRO A 439 0.83 11.28 24.56
N GLY A 440 -0.32 11.16 23.93
CA GLY A 440 -0.84 12.11 22.96
C GLY A 440 -2.33 12.37 23.12
N LEU A 441 -2.71 13.60 22.89
CA LEU A 441 -4.10 14.06 22.81
C LEU A 441 -4.32 14.70 21.46
N PHE A 442 -5.42 14.38 20.77
CA PHE A 442 -5.79 15.06 19.53
C PHE A 442 -7.27 15.44 19.51
N LEU A 443 -7.55 16.52 18.79
CA LEU A 443 -8.89 16.98 18.49
C LEU A 443 -8.93 17.44 17.03
N GLN A 444 -9.95 17.03 16.31
CA GLN A 444 -10.20 17.37 14.92
C GLN A 444 -11.66 17.72 14.74
N ASN A 445 -11.94 18.71 13.91
CA ASN A 445 -13.27 19.06 13.43
C ASN A 445 -13.31 19.01 11.91
N GLU A 446 -14.24 18.26 11.36
CA GLU A 446 -14.61 18.32 9.95
C GLU A 446 -15.93 19.10 9.84
N TRP A 447 -15.85 20.33 9.31
CA TRP A 447 -17.02 21.13 9.00
C TRP A 447 -17.41 20.92 7.54
N ASN A 448 -18.60 20.36 7.33
CA ASN A 448 -19.13 20.05 6.01
C ASN A 448 -20.38 20.89 5.74
N ARG A 449 -20.26 21.86 4.83
CA ARG A 449 -21.39 22.67 4.38
C ARG A 449 -21.82 22.24 2.96
N ASN A 450 -22.96 21.59 2.87
CA ASN A 450 -23.62 21.21 1.61
C ASN A 450 -22.77 20.31 0.70
N ASN A 451 -21.85 19.55 1.23
CA ASN A 451 -20.88 18.68 0.51
C ASN A 451 -20.01 19.41 -0.53
N LYS A 452 -20.17 20.74 -0.69
CA LYS A 452 -19.36 21.55 -1.62
C LYS A 452 -18.08 22.07 -0.97
N HIS A 453 -18.19 22.51 0.28
CA HIS A 453 -17.03 22.98 1.06
C HIS A 453 -16.91 22.10 2.30
N VAL A 454 -15.75 21.49 2.47
CA VAL A 454 -15.37 20.76 3.67
C VAL A 454 -14.09 21.37 4.22
N LEU A 455 -14.11 21.76 5.48
CA LEU A 455 -12.95 22.26 6.19
C LEU A 455 -12.61 21.31 7.32
N LEU A 456 -11.42 20.71 7.25
CA LEU A 456 -10.89 19.84 8.28
C LEU A 456 -9.78 20.59 9.02
N SER A 457 -9.99 20.86 10.30
CA SER A 457 -9.00 21.44 11.20
C SER A 457 -8.70 20.50 12.33
N GLY A 458 -7.44 20.40 12.72
CA GLY A 458 -7.05 19.51 13.81
C GLY A 458 -5.75 19.94 14.47
N ILE A 459 -5.59 19.54 15.71
CA ILE A 459 -4.38 19.70 16.49
C ILE A 459 -4.13 18.42 17.30
N ARG A 460 -2.88 18.03 17.37
CA ARG A 460 -2.39 16.97 18.25
C ARG A 460 -1.28 17.54 19.13
N LEU A 461 -1.25 17.11 20.38
CA LEU A 461 -0.22 17.41 21.35
C LEU A 461 0.37 16.08 21.84
N ASP A 462 1.60 15.81 21.48
CA ASP A 462 2.37 14.67 21.99
C ASP A 462 3.38 15.16 23.02
N TYR A 463 3.59 14.40 24.09
CA TYR A 463 4.66 14.63 25.05
C TYR A 463 5.66 13.47 24.93
N HIS A 464 6.83 13.76 24.39
CA HIS A 464 7.90 12.78 24.30
C HIS A 464 8.77 12.82 25.57
N SER A 465 9.00 11.67 26.21
CA SER A 465 9.72 11.59 27.49
C SER A 465 11.10 12.24 27.48
N LYS A 466 11.77 12.32 26.32
CA LYS A 466 13.10 12.94 26.17
C LYS A 466 13.07 14.34 25.55
N HIS A 467 12.08 14.65 24.71
CA HIS A 467 12.05 15.87 23.90
C HIS A 467 10.90 16.84 24.25
N GLY A 468 10.10 16.52 25.28
CA GLY A 468 9.03 17.37 25.77
C GLY A 468 7.82 17.47 24.83
N LEU A 469 7.14 18.61 24.87
CA LEU A 469 5.87 18.83 24.15
C LEU A 469 6.09 19.11 22.66
N ILE A 470 5.36 18.38 21.81
CA ILE A 470 5.43 18.50 20.36
C ILE A 470 4.00 18.69 19.79
N PRO A 471 3.65 19.92 19.35
CA PRO A 471 2.35 20.19 18.72
C PRO A 471 2.37 19.82 17.24
N SER A 472 1.26 19.24 16.74
CA SER A 472 1.06 18.86 15.35
C SER A 472 -0.28 19.35 14.80
N PRO A 473 -0.40 20.64 14.40
CA PRO A 473 -1.58 21.19 13.76
C PRO A 473 -1.70 20.78 12.29
N ARG A 474 -2.95 20.72 11.78
CA ARG A 474 -3.25 20.62 10.36
C ARG A 474 -4.52 21.39 9.98
N LEU A 475 -4.58 21.82 8.73
CA LEU A 475 -5.75 22.40 8.11
C LEU A 475 -5.87 21.86 6.68
N ASN A 476 -7.04 21.32 6.33
CA ASN A 476 -7.33 20.89 4.96
C ASN A 476 -8.68 21.48 4.53
N TRP A 477 -8.71 21.98 3.31
CA TRP A 477 -9.91 22.50 2.69
C TRP A 477 -10.18 21.74 1.39
N LYS A 478 -11.43 21.34 1.21
CA LYS A 478 -11.93 20.74 -0.01
C LYS A 478 -13.04 21.59 -0.57
N TRP A 479 -12.99 21.78 -1.89
CA TRP A 479 -14.02 22.45 -2.65
C TRP A 479 -14.44 21.58 -3.84
N SER A 480 -15.73 21.21 -3.88
CA SER A 480 -16.33 20.44 -4.98
C SER A 480 -17.49 21.26 -5.57
N PRO A 481 -17.23 22.13 -6.58
CA PRO A 481 -18.28 22.94 -7.21
C PRO A 481 -19.39 22.09 -7.83
N ASN A 482 -19.03 20.89 -8.29
CA ASN A 482 -19.91 19.86 -8.82
C ASN A 482 -19.31 18.46 -8.55
N THR A 483 -20.02 17.42 -8.98
CA THR A 483 -19.60 16.01 -8.79
C THR A 483 -18.38 15.59 -9.63
N LEU A 484 -18.01 16.37 -10.63
CA LEU A 484 -16.90 16.08 -11.55
C LEU A 484 -15.59 16.75 -11.17
N ASN A 485 -15.65 17.81 -10.36
CA ASN A 485 -14.47 18.62 -10.04
C ASN A 485 -14.27 18.69 -8.52
N THR A 486 -13.07 18.46 -8.07
CA THR A 486 -12.69 18.58 -6.67
C THR A 486 -11.31 19.22 -6.56
N LEU A 487 -11.22 20.29 -5.79
CA LEU A 487 -9.98 20.94 -5.37
C LEU A 487 -9.77 20.70 -3.89
N ARG A 488 -8.56 20.28 -3.50
CA ARG A 488 -8.15 20.13 -2.11
C ARG A 488 -6.88 20.93 -1.87
N ALA A 489 -6.80 21.60 -0.74
CA ALA A 489 -5.59 22.27 -0.29
C ALA A 489 -5.38 21.93 1.19
N GLY A 490 -4.15 21.61 1.56
CA GLY A 490 -3.81 21.21 2.92
C GLY A 490 -2.48 21.78 3.37
N ILE A 491 -2.38 22.07 4.66
CA ILE A 491 -1.14 22.41 5.35
C ILE A 491 -1.12 21.71 6.70
N GLY A 492 0.04 21.20 7.07
CA GLY A 492 0.25 20.60 8.38
C GLY A 492 1.73 20.46 8.68
N ASN A 493 2.04 20.20 9.94
CA ASN A 493 3.39 19.85 10.32
C ASN A 493 3.53 18.37 10.64
N GLY A 494 4.78 17.91 10.67
CA GLY A 494 5.14 16.58 11.08
C GLY A 494 6.42 16.58 11.89
N PHE A 495 6.59 15.52 12.68
CA PHE A 495 7.82 15.30 13.42
C PHE A 495 8.20 13.83 13.43
N ARG A 496 9.49 13.57 13.69
CA ARG A 496 10.03 12.22 13.85
C ARG A 496 11.14 12.23 14.90
N VAL A 497 11.17 11.20 15.73
CA VAL A 497 12.29 10.93 16.62
C VAL A 497 13.14 9.84 15.98
N VAL A 498 14.39 10.16 15.70
CA VAL A 498 15.30 9.33 14.91
C VAL A 498 15.91 8.24 15.76
N ASN A 499 16.03 7.04 15.20
CA ASN A 499 16.90 5.97 15.68
C ASN A 499 17.86 5.59 14.55
N ILE A 500 19.13 5.94 14.69
CA ILE A 500 20.14 5.93 13.62
C ILE A 500 20.33 4.53 13.01
N PHE A 501 20.60 3.52 13.84
CA PHE A 501 21.00 2.20 13.35
C PHE A 501 19.85 1.35 12.81
N THR A 502 18.60 1.72 13.09
CA THR A 502 17.44 1.04 12.48
C THR A 502 17.20 1.48 11.05
N GLU A 503 17.80 2.59 10.64
CA GLU A 503 17.47 3.28 9.38
C GLU A 503 18.60 3.20 8.36
N ASP A 504 19.86 3.15 8.82
CA ASP A 504 21.03 3.11 7.95
C ASP A 504 21.84 1.83 8.13
N HIS A 505 21.46 0.80 7.38
CA HIS A 505 22.18 -0.48 7.39
C HIS A 505 23.56 -0.40 6.75
N ALA A 506 23.82 0.59 5.89
CA ALA A 506 25.14 0.81 5.30
C ALA A 506 26.17 1.18 6.37
N ALA A 507 25.72 1.82 7.47
CA ALA A 507 26.55 2.10 8.62
C ALA A 507 27.02 0.83 9.36
N LEU A 508 26.38 -0.31 9.12
CA LEU A 508 26.66 -1.58 9.78
C LEU A 508 27.61 -2.50 9.00
N THR A 509 28.00 -2.14 7.78
CA THR A 509 28.89 -2.99 6.95
C THR A 509 30.29 -3.21 7.54
N GLY A 510 30.60 -2.52 8.66
CA GLY A 510 31.82 -2.73 9.43
C GLY A 510 33.07 -2.07 8.84
N SER A 511 32.95 -1.43 7.68
CA SER A 511 34.07 -0.73 7.04
C SER A 511 34.35 0.64 7.67
N ARG A 512 33.38 1.22 8.41
CA ARG A 512 33.46 2.58 8.96
C ARG A 512 33.01 2.64 10.41
N THR A 513 33.60 3.51 11.19
CA THR A 513 33.19 3.78 12.58
C THR A 513 32.04 4.77 12.58
N VAL A 514 30.95 4.48 13.31
CA VAL A 514 29.84 5.41 13.48
C VAL A 514 30.13 6.39 14.62
N VAL A 515 29.99 7.68 14.33
CA VAL A 515 30.16 8.78 15.28
C VAL A 515 28.90 9.59 15.36
N ILE A 516 28.38 9.83 16.56
CA ILE A 516 27.26 10.73 16.83
C ILE A 516 27.86 12.01 17.43
N GLU A 517 27.87 13.11 16.67
CA GLU A 517 28.57 14.34 17.03
C GLU A 517 27.91 15.11 18.18
N GLU A 518 26.58 15.09 18.27
CA GLU A 518 25.80 15.84 19.24
C GLU A 518 24.49 15.13 19.60
N GLY A 519 23.76 15.63 20.59
CA GLY A 519 22.42 15.13 20.93
C GLY A 519 21.45 15.26 19.75
N ILE A 520 20.97 14.13 19.27
CA ILE A 520 20.01 14.08 18.15
C ILE A 520 18.68 14.67 18.58
N LEU A 521 18.21 15.71 17.87
CA LEU A 521 16.93 16.37 18.08
C LEU A 521 15.85 15.79 17.19
N PRO A 522 14.55 15.87 17.57
CA PRO A 522 13.49 15.47 16.68
C PRO A 522 13.52 16.24 15.36
N GLU A 523 13.39 15.55 14.27
CA GLU A 523 13.17 16.19 12.97
C GLU A 523 11.79 16.81 12.92
N LYS A 524 11.69 17.99 12.31
CA LYS A 524 10.45 18.79 12.23
C LYS A 524 10.29 19.34 10.84
N SER A 525 9.05 19.27 10.34
CA SER A 525 8.72 19.79 9.00
C SER A 525 7.38 20.50 8.96
N TRP A 526 7.23 21.37 7.96
CA TRP A 526 5.95 21.88 7.48
C TRP A 526 5.73 21.39 6.06
N ASN A 527 4.51 20.94 5.79
CA ASN A 527 4.12 20.44 4.48
C ASN A 527 2.87 21.16 3.99
N GLY A 528 2.87 21.55 2.71
CA GLY A 528 1.73 22.09 1.98
C GLY A 528 1.42 21.24 0.76
N THR A 529 0.13 20.96 0.52
CA THR A 529 -0.34 20.19 -0.65
C THR A 529 -1.52 20.85 -1.31
N VAL A 530 -1.58 20.80 -2.65
CA VAL A 530 -2.74 21.19 -3.45
C VAL A 530 -3.03 20.07 -4.43
N ASN A 531 -4.26 19.55 -4.42
CA ASN A 531 -4.71 18.47 -5.29
C ASN A 531 -5.96 18.91 -6.07
N TYR A 532 -5.96 18.72 -7.38
CA TYR A 532 -7.14 18.90 -8.22
C TYR A 532 -7.48 17.58 -8.91
N ALA A 533 -8.74 17.17 -8.80
CA ALA A 533 -9.28 15.99 -9.44
C ALA A 533 -10.44 16.37 -10.39
N HIS A 534 -10.37 15.85 -11.63
CA HIS A 534 -11.40 16.03 -12.63
C HIS A 534 -11.86 14.69 -13.19
N THR A 535 -13.16 14.45 -13.17
CA THR A 535 -13.77 13.20 -13.65
C THR A 535 -14.53 13.45 -14.93
N VAL A 536 -14.34 12.59 -15.93
CA VAL A 536 -15.11 12.58 -17.17
C VAL A 536 -15.86 11.27 -17.26
N THR A 537 -17.18 11.33 -17.38
CA THR A 537 -18.04 10.16 -17.46
C THR A 537 -18.75 10.12 -18.81
N GLY A 538 -18.69 8.98 -19.49
CA GLY A 538 -19.44 8.67 -20.70
C GLY A 538 -20.24 7.38 -20.52
N LYS A 539 -21.05 7.00 -21.52
CA LYS A 539 -21.90 5.79 -21.46
C LYS A 539 -21.13 4.49 -21.16
N LYS A 540 -19.89 4.38 -21.63
CA LYS A 540 -19.03 3.21 -21.48
C LYS A 540 -17.63 3.57 -21.00
N SER A 541 -17.39 4.83 -20.65
CA SER A 541 -16.06 5.34 -20.37
C SER A 541 -16.07 6.17 -19.09
N PHE A 542 -15.12 5.90 -18.23
CA PHE A 542 -14.80 6.70 -17.05
C PHE A 542 -13.35 7.12 -17.13
N MET A 543 -13.06 8.39 -16.91
CA MET A 543 -11.70 8.91 -16.79
C MET A 543 -11.57 9.74 -15.53
N LEU A 544 -10.46 9.61 -14.85
CA LEU A 544 -10.08 10.44 -13.72
C LEU A 544 -8.71 11.06 -14.00
N PHE A 545 -8.62 12.36 -13.85
CA PHE A 545 -7.38 13.15 -13.92
C PHE A 545 -7.11 13.75 -12.55
N GLU A 546 -5.93 13.54 -12.01
CA GLU A 546 -5.52 14.15 -10.75
C GLU A 546 -4.16 14.82 -10.92
N ILE A 547 -4.03 16.04 -10.40
CA ILE A 547 -2.77 16.78 -10.32
C ILE A 547 -2.57 17.14 -8.85
N THR A 548 -1.39 16.85 -8.32
CA THR A 548 -1.02 17.18 -6.94
C THR A 548 0.31 17.91 -6.95
N ALA A 549 0.35 19.12 -6.37
CA ALA A 549 1.58 19.83 -6.05
C ALA A 549 1.84 19.73 -4.54
N PHE A 550 3.11 19.60 -4.16
CA PHE A 550 3.50 19.49 -2.75
C PHE A 550 4.81 20.23 -2.47
N TYR A 551 4.94 20.67 -1.23
CA TYR A 551 6.14 21.34 -0.71
C TYR A 551 6.31 20.97 0.76
N THR A 552 7.45 20.37 1.11
CA THR A 552 7.83 20.01 2.47
C THR A 552 9.13 20.71 2.83
N HIS A 553 9.13 21.46 3.91
CA HIS A 553 10.30 22.14 4.46
C HIS A 553 10.66 21.56 5.82
N PHE A 554 11.87 21.06 5.96
CA PHE A 554 12.44 20.56 7.21
C PHE A 554 13.24 21.69 7.87
N SER A 555 12.87 22.01 9.09
CA SER A 555 13.62 22.94 9.95
C SER A 555 14.72 22.25 10.75
N ASN A 556 14.64 20.94 10.91
CA ASN A 556 15.69 20.05 11.39
C ASN A 556 15.58 18.71 10.68
N LYS A 557 16.70 18.16 10.23
CA LYS A 557 16.87 16.83 9.65
C LYS A 557 18.16 16.23 10.17
N ILE A 558 18.19 14.93 10.40
CA ILE A 558 19.42 14.24 10.76
C ILE A 558 20.11 13.79 9.47
N LEU A 559 21.39 14.03 9.39
CA LEU A 559 22.21 13.70 8.25
C LEU A 559 23.32 12.75 8.63
N ALA A 560 23.56 11.77 7.77
CA ALA A 560 24.77 10.98 7.75
C ALA A 560 25.79 11.65 6.82
N ASP A 561 26.95 11.97 7.33
CA ASP A 561 28.11 12.44 6.55
C ASP A 561 29.04 11.26 6.28
N TYR A 562 29.10 10.89 5.01
CA TYR A 562 29.96 9.82 4.48
C TYR A 562 31.23 10.36 3.83
N THR A 563 31.41 11.67 3.77
CA THR A 563 32.39 12.34 2.90
C THR A 563 33.52 13.05 3.65
N THR A 564 33.31 13.45 4.89
CA THR A 564 34.31 14.18 5.68
C THR A 564 35.47 13.29 6.11
N ASN A 565 35.19 12.00 6.38
CA ASN A 565 36.22 11.01 6.78
C ASN A 565 35.83 9.63 6.24
N ASP A 566 36.66 9.07 5.39
CA ASP A 566 36.38 7.76 4.74
C ASP A 566 36.32 6.59 5.75
N ALA A 567 36.91 6.75 6.93
CA ALA A 567 36.87 5.76 8.02
C ALA A 567 35.66 5.92 8.95
N GLU A 568 34.86 6.98 8.79
CA GLU A 568 33.77 7.32 9.70
C GLU A 568 32.48 7.62 8.96
N ILE A 569 31.34 7.37 9.63
CA ILE A 569 30.03 7.90 9.28
C ILE A 569 29.58 8.78 10.44
N ARG A 570 29.43 10.08 10.20
CA ARG A 570 29.09 11.05 11.23
C ARG A 570 27.63 11.44 11.14
N PHE A 571 26.89 11.32 12.24
CA PHE A 571 25.49 11.72 12.33
C PHE A 571 25.38 13.02 13.14
N ALA A 572 24.74 14.03 12.53
CA ALA A 572 24.52 15.34 13.15
C ALA A 572 23.17 15.93 12.77
N ASN A 573 22.70 16.90 13.58
CA ASN A 573 21.55 17.73 13.20
C ASN A 573 21.96 18.66 12.05
N LEU A 574 21.08 18.82 11.03
CA LEU A 574 21.34 19.68 9.88
C LEU A 574 21.49 21.15 10.31
N ASN A 575 22.64 21.72 10.04
CA ASN A 575 22.87 23.18 10.20
C ASN A 575 22.37 23.93 8.95
N GLY A 576 21.03 24.05 8.84
CA GLY A 576 20.38 24.61 7.67
C GLY A 576 18.93 24.15 7.52
N TYR A 577 18.54 23.80 6.30
CA TYR A 577 17.21 23.28 6.03
C TYR A 577 17.21 22.28 4.87
N ALA A 578 16.20 21.41 4.83
CA ALA A 578 15.98 20.52 3.69
C ALA A 578 14.59 20.74 3.10
N VAL A 579 14.48 20.51 1.80
CA VAL A 579 13.23 20.69 1.04
C VAL A 579 12.98 19.48 0.17
N SER A 580 11.74 18.99 0.21
CA SER A 580 11.18 18.12 -0.82
C SER A 580 10.00 18.84 -1.46
N ARG A 581 10.02 19.06 -2.78
CA ARG A 581 8.95 19.70 -3.52
C ARG A 581 8.75 19.04 -4.88
N GLY A 582 7.55 19.14 -5.39
CA GLY A 582 7.27 18.52 -6.69
C GLY A 582 5.81 18.62 -7.11
N ALA A 583 5.54 17.96 -8.23
CA ALA A 583 4.20 17.81 -8.76
C ALA A 583 4.00 16.41 -9.34
N GLY A 584 2.86 15.80 -9.03
CA GLY A 584 2.42 14.52 -9.56
C GLY A 584 1.18 14.71 -10.45
N PHE A 585 1.14 13.95 -11.53
CA PHE A 585 -0.03 13.81 -12.38
C PHE A 585 -0.42 12.34 -12.41
N SER A 586 -1.71 12.04 -12.34
CA SER A 586 -2.24 10.70 -12.59
C SER A 586 -3.48 10.76 -13.47
N TRP A 587 -3.59 9.75 -14.33
CA TRP A 587 -4.71 9.54 -15.22
C TRP A 587 -5.15 8.09 -15.14
N GLU A 588 -6.44 7.88 -14.94
CA GLU A 588 -7.07 6.56 -14.99
C GLU A 588 -8.15 6.57 -16.05
N TRP A 589 -8.20 5.50 -16.83
CA TRP A 589 -9.24 5.27 -17.82
C TRP A 589 -9.79 3.85 -17.73
N ASN A 590 -11.11 3.77 -17.62
CA ASN A 590 -11.84 2.50 -17.67
C ASN A 590 -12.84 2.57 -18.82
N TYR A 591 -12.68 1.69 -19.80
CA TYR A 591 -13.58 1.56 -20.93
C TYR A 591 -14.32 0.23 -20.87
N ASP A 592 -15.64 0.29 -20.65
CA ASP A 592 -16.60 -0.86 -20.65
C ASP A 592 -16.17 -2.00 -19.70
N GLY A 593 -15.38 -1.72 -18.64
CA GLY A 593 -14.80 -2.73 -17.75
C GLY A 593 -13.81 -3.69 -18.43
N ARG A 594 -13.58 -3.54 -19.75
CA ARG A 594 -12.70 -4.40 -20.57
C ARG A 594 -11.28 -3.88 -20.69
N LEU A 595 -11.13 -2.58 -20.87
CA LEU A 595 -9.83 -1.93 -20.95
C LEU A 595 -9.69 -0.94 -19.80
N LYS A 596 -8.69 -1.18 -18.96
CA LYS A 596 -8.31 -0.27 -17.87
C LYS A 596 -6.89 0.20 -18.12
N MET A 597 -6.68 1.50 -18.07
CA MET A 597 -5.36 2.11 -18.21
C MET A 597 -5.12 3.06 -17.04
N SER A 598 -3.91 3.08 -16.54
CA SER A 598 -3.45 4.10 -15.62
C SER A 598 -2.07 4.60 -16.04
N LEU A 599 -1.87 5.90 -15.91
CA LEU A 599 -0.61 6.58 -16.15
C LEU A 599 -0.36 7.53 -14.98
N GLY A 600 0.82 7.49 -14.43
CA GLY A 600 1.28 8.41 -13.40
C GLY A 600 2.62 9.00 -13.77
N THR A 601 2.87 10.25 -13.43
CA THR A 601 4.20 10.85 -13.47
C THR A 601 4.40 11.78 -12.29
N THR A 602 5.61 11.84 -11.77
CA THR A 602 5.97 12.69 -10.64
C THR A 602 7.28 13.38 -10.95
N PHE A 603 7.32 14.69 -10.74
CA PHE A 603 8.50 15.53 -10.83
C PHE A 603 8.95 15.93 -9.44
N LEU A 604 10.22 15.78 -9.12
CA LEU A 604 10.80 15.95 -7.80
C LEU A 604 11.99 16.92 -7.84
N ASP A 605 12.10 17.74 -6.81
CA ASP A 605 13.27 18.54 -6.48
C ASP A 605 13.50 18.41 -4.97
N VAL A 606 14.43 17.52 -4.60
CA VAL A 606 14.75 17.19 -3.20
C VAL A 606 16.19 17.57 -2.91
N PHE A 607 16.39 18.47 -1.96
CA PHE A 607 17.68 19.02 -1.66
C PHE A 607 17.80 19.48 -0.19
N ARG A 608 19.03 19.63 0.26
CA ARG A 608 19.37 20.31 1.50
C ARG A 608 20.22 21.56 1.23
N VAL A 609 20.12 22.52 2.10
CA VAL A 609 21.01 23.69 2.13
C VAL A 609 21.70 23.72 3.47
N GLU A 610 23.02 23.63 3.44
CA GLU A 610 23.87 23.65 4.62
C GLU A 610 25.04 24.60 4.35
N ASN A 611 25.32 25.52 5.27
CA ASN A 611 26.33 26.56 5.07
C ASN A 611 26.18 27.32 3.73
N GLN A 612 24.95 27.59 3.30
CA GLN A 612 24.58 28.21 2.01
C GLN A 612 24.89 27.37 0.75
N ILE A 613 25.37 26.15 0.91
CA ILE A 613 25.60 25.22 -0.19
C ILE A 613 24.37 24.33 -0.36
N ARG A 614 23.83 24.32 -1.59
CA ARG A 614 22.75 23.43 -1.96
C ARG A 614 23.31 22.09 -2.45
N SER A 615 22.81 20.99 -1.86
CA SER A 615 23.14 19.61 -2.25
C SER A 615 21.87 18.84 -2.55
N GLU A 616 21.80 18.18 -3.72
CA GLU A 616 20.69 17.30 -4.10
C GLU A 616 20.77 15.99 -3.33
N GLN A 617 19.60 15.41 -3.02
CA GLN A 617 19.51 14.09 -2.37
C GLN A 617 19.96 13.00 -3.34
N VAL A 618 20.84 12.11 -2.90
CA VAL A 618 21.28 10.95 -3.68
C VAL A 618 20.14 9.94 -3.83
N LEU A 619 20.24 9.04 -4.83
CA LEU A 619 19.26 7.99 -5.10
C LEU A 619 17.81 8.50 -5.24
N THR A 620 17.64 9.77 -5.62
CA THR A 620 16.33 10.38 -5.84
C THR A 620 16.24 10.89 -7.27
N GLU A 621 15.30 10.36 -8.03
CA GLU A 621 15.06 10.74 -9.42
C GLU A 621 14.39 12.13 -9.51
N ARG A 622 14.77 12.92 -10.52
CA ARG A 622 14.13 14.21 -10.78
C ARG A 622 12.72 14.06 -11.37
N TRP A 623 12.45 12.93 -11.99
CA TRP A 623 11.13 12.56 -12.47
C TRP A 623 11.00 11.05 -12.56
N SER A 624 9.78 10.56 -12.36
CA SER A 624 9.42 9.16 -12.56
C SER A 624 8.05 9.04 -13.22
N GLY A 625 7.83 7.91 -13.86
CA GLY A 625 6.56 7.56 -14.47
C GLY A 625 6.17 6.12 -14.14
N THR A 626 4.86 5.89 -13.99
CA THR A 626 4.28 4.55 -13.84
C THR A 626 3.16 4.37 -14.84
N PHE A 627 2.98 3.16 -15.36
CA PHE A 627 1.87 2.86 -16.25
C PHE A 627 1.35 1.44 -16.03
N SER A 628 0.07 1.27 -16.30
CA SER A 628 -0.60 -0.03 -16.28
C SER A 628 -1.69 -0.07 -17.34
N VAL A 629 -1.70 -1.13 -18.15
CA VAL A 629 -2.74 -1.42 -19.12
C VAL A 629 -3.25 -2.82 -18.81
N SER A 630 -4.55 -2.95 -18.57
CA SER A 630 -5.22 -4.22 -18.34
C SER A 630 -6.31 -4.41 -19.38
N TRP A 631 -6.19 -5.43 -20.21
CA TRP A 631 -7.12 -5.72 -21.30
C TRP A 631 -7.73 -7.09 -21.15
N LYS A 632 -9.05 -7.14 -20.92
CA LYS A 632 -9.85 -8.37 -20.96
C LYS A 632 -10.17 -8.71 -22.42
N ILE A 633 -9.35 -9.53 -23.06
CA ILE A 633 -9.53 -9.98 -24.45
C ILE A 633 -10.86 -10.75 -24.56
N SER A 634 -11.08 -11.68 -23.62
CA SER A 634 -12.35 -12.35 -23.43
C SER A 634 -12.80 -12.14 -21.98
N PRO A 635 -13.97 -11.51 -21.72
CA PRO A 635 -14.43 -11.22 -20.37
C PRO A 635 -14.50 -12.45 -19.43
N LYS A 636 -14.64 -13.63 -20.02
CA LYS A 636 -14.76 -14.89 -19.26
C LYS A 636 -13.48 -15.71 -19.17
N SER A 637 -12.41 -15.37 -19.90
CA SER A 637 -11.25 -16.26 -20.01
C SER A 637 -9.88 -15.59 -19.96
N TRP A 638 -9.60 -14.61 -20.80
CA TRP A 638 -8.25 -14.08 -20.96
C TRP A 638 -8.12 -12.59 -20.62
N THR A 639 -7.11 -12.29 -19.81
CA THR A 639 -6.68 -10.91 -19.52
C THR A 639 -5.20 -10.77 -19.82
N VAL A 640 -4.80 -9.65 -20.40
CA VAL A 640 -3.41 -9.24 -20.57
C VAL A 640 -3.19 -7.99 -19.74
N ASP A 641 -2.16 -8.03 -18.89
CA ASP A 641 -1.72 -6.92 -18.07
C ASP A 641 -0.31 -6.51 -18.50
N TYR A 642 -0.12 -5.24 -18.84
CA TYR A 642 1.18 -4.65 -19.15
C TYR A 642 1.42 -3.51 -18.17
N THR A 643 2.48 -3.63 -17.38
CA THR A 643 2.81 -2.68 -16.31
C THR A 643 4.26 -2.26 -16.39
N GLY A 644 4.56 -1.09 -15.86
CA GLY A 644 5.95 -0.67 -15.77
C GLY A 644 6.13 0.67 -15.10
N ASN A 645 7.40 1.00 -14.94
CA ASN A 645 7.87 2.28 -14.47
C ASN A 645 9.01 2.80 -15.33
N VAL A 646 9.21 4.10 -15.27
CA VAL A 646 10.33 4.80 -15.91
C VAL A 646 10.93 5.71 -14.85
N TYR A 647 12.24 5.71 -14.71
CA TYR A 647 12.98 6.60 -13.82
C TYR A 647 13.91 7.50 -14.61
N GLY A 648 13.84 8.79 -14.31
CA GLY A 648 14.80 9.78 -14.76
C GLY A 648 16.16 9.58 -14.10
N LYS A 649 17.10 10.40 -14.51
CA LYS A 649 18.42 10.42 -13.89
C LYS A 649 18.34 10.76 -12.40
N MET A 650 19.17 10.11 -11.60
CA MET A 650 19.36 10.40 -10.19
C MET A 650 20.86 10.48 -9.87
N LYS A 651 21.22 11.34 -8.93
CA LYS A 651 22.56 11.41 -8.38
C LYS A 651 22.84 10.13 -7.60
N LEU A 652 24.03 9.56 -7.79
CA LEU A 652 24.43 8.31 -7.14
C LEU A 652 25.41 8.60 -6.00
N PRO A 653 25.45 7.75 -4.96
CA PRO A 653 26.43 7.87 -3.88
C PRO A 653 27.82 7.52 -4.42
N LEU A 654 28.73 8.46 -4.37
CA LEU A 654 30.12 8.29 -4.75
C LEU A 654 31.04 8.50 -3.57
N LEU A 655 32.09 7.71 -3.51
CA LEU A 655 33.21 7.91 -2.59
C LEU A 655 34.25 8.85 -3.22
N GLU A 656 35.26 9.25 -2.46
CA GLU A 656 36.39 9.98 -3.00
C GLU A 656 37.16 9.11 -4.01
N ALA A 657 37.63 9.72 -5.08
CA ALA A 657 38.29 9.03 -6.20
C ALA A 657 37.46 7.91 -6.88
N ASP A 658 36.12 7.94 -6.76
CA ASP A 658 35.21 6.93 -7.33
C ASP A 658 35.27 6.92 -8.86
N PHE A 659 35.43 5.74 -9.45
CA PHE A 659 35.47 5.53 -10.89
C PHE A 659 34.08 5.31 -11.51
N ARG A 660 33.04 5.11 -10.68
CA ARG A 660 31.67 4.84 -11.11
C ARG A 660 30.99 6.12 -11.61
N ALA A 661 29.91 5.98 -12.38
CA ALA A 661 29.19 7.13 -12.93
C ALA A 661 28.48 7.96 -11.84
N PRO A 662 28.52 9.32 -11.92
CA PRO A 662 27.89 10.16 -10.89
C PRO A 662 26.35 10.19 -10.96
N GLU A 663 25.77 9.78 -12.09
CA GLU A 663 24.32 9.74 -12.31
C GLU A 663 23.89 8.41 -12.91
N SER A 664 22.70 7.94 -12.54
CA SER A 664 22.07 6.81 -13.22
C SER A 664 21.66 7.18 -14.64
N PRO A 665 21.56 6.21 -15.56
CA PRO A 665 20.87 6.44 -16.83
C PRO A 665 19.37 6.65 -16.59
N VAL A 666 18.64 7.14 -17.61
CA VAL A 666 17.18 6.97 -17.67
C VAL A 666 16.89 5.51 -17.98
N TYR A 667 16.04 4.87 -17.19
CA TYR A 667 15.72 3.45 -17.38
C TYR A 667 14.25 3.14 -17.11
N SER A 668 13.82 1.97 -17.58
CA SER A 668 12.45 1.49 -17.42
C SER A 668 12.44 0.01 -17.11
N ILE A 669 11.59 -0.37 -16.17
CA ILE A 669 11.28 -1.77 -15.85
C ILE A 669 9.86 -2.04 -16.34
N GLN A 670 9.71 -2.98 -17.28
CA GLN A 670 8.43 -3.28 -17.91
C GLN A 670 8.11 -4.76 -17.75
N ASN A 671 6.84 -5.05 -17.49
CA ASN A 671 6.37 -6.40 -17.21
C ASN A 671 5.11 -6.68 -18.02
N ILE A 672 4.95 -7.92 -18.46
CA ILE A 672 3.74 -8.40 -19.12
C ILE A 672 3.26 -9.68 -18.44
N GLN A 673 1.95 -9.77 -18.24
CA GLN A 673 1.29 -10.95 -17.69
C GLN A 673 0.09 -11.34 -18.54
N PHE A 674 -0.09 -12.63 -18.72
CA PHE A 674 -1.28 -13.26 -19.30
C PHE A 674 -1.98 -14.04 -18.20
N THR A 675 -3.28 -13.84 -18.02
CA THR A 675 -4.09 -14.56 -17.04
C THR A 675 -5.23 -15.27 -17.75
N TYR A 676 -5.33 -16.57 -17.54
CA TYR A 676 -6.44 -17.40 -18.01
C TYR A 676 -7.34 -17.79 -16.84
N ARG A 677 -8.61 -17.34 -16.90
CA ARG A 677 -9.61 -17.63 -15.87
C ARG A 677 -10.54 -18.76 -16.30
N LYS A 678 -10.67 -19.79 -15.44
CA LYS A 678 -11.62 -20.88 -15.63
C LYS A 678 -12.32 -21.22 -14.32
N GLY A 679 -13.57 -20.76 -14.18
CA GLY A 679 -14.32 -20.95 -12.92
C GLY A 679 -13.63 -20.27 -11.73
N LYS A 680 -13.20 -21.08 -10.77
CA LYS A 680 -12.53 -20.60 -9.53
C LYS A 680 -11.00 -20.53 -9.66
N TRP A 681 -10.46 -20.86 -10.83
CA TRP A 681 -9.03 -20.91 -11.10
C TRP A 681 -8.60 -19.76 -12.01
N ASP A 682 -7.49 -19.11 -11.64
CA ASP A 682 -6.72 -18.22 -12.50
C ASP A 682 -5.33 -18.83 -12.70
N LEU A 683 -5.01 -19.18 -13.95
CA LEU A 683 -3.64 -19.53 -14.35
C LEU A 683 -2.98 -18.28 -14.90
N TYR A 684 -1.81 -17.93 -14.46
CA TYR A 684 -1.10 -16.76 -14.94
C TYR A 684 0.36 -17.05 -15.24
N PHE A 685 0.90 -16.39 -16.25
CA PHE A 685 2.30 -16.43 -16.62
C PHE A 685 2.70 -15.11 -17.27
N GLY A 686 3.99 -14.83 -17.24
CA GLY A 686 4.46 -13.58 -17.79
C GLY A 686 5.97 -13.45 -17.79
N VAL A 687 6.42 -12.23 -18.10
CA VAL A 687 7.84 -11.86 -18.10
C VAL A 687 7.99 -10.55 -17.36
N LYS A 688 8.94 -10.50 -16.42
CA LYS A 688 9.38 -9.29 -15.74
C LYS A 688 10.65 -8.74 -16.39
N ASN A 689 10.80 -7.42 -16.29
CA ASN A 689 11.94 -6.68 -16.82
C ASN A 689 12.21 -7.01 -18.31
N LEU A 690 11.19 -6.78 -19.16
CA LEU A 690 11.24 -7.06 -20.60
C LEU A 690 12.42 -6.41 -21.31
N LEU A 691 12.90 -5.26 -20.81
CA LEU A 691 14.04 -4.54 -21.39
C LEU A 691 15.39 -5.05 -20.89
N ASN A 692 15.39 -6.04 -20.01
CA ASN A 692 16.60 -6.64 -19.40
C ASN A 692 17.52 -5.59 -18.75
N PHE A 693 16.94 -4.56 -18.12
CA PHE A 693 17.73 -3.51 -17.49
C PHE A 693 18.30 -3.98 -16.16
N THR A 694 19.59 -3.76 -15.94
CA THR A 694 20.30 -3.96 -14.67
C THR A 694 21.25 -2.79 -14.42
N PRO A 695 21.64 -2.49 -13.18
CA PRO A 695 22.79 -1.63 -12.91
C PRO A 695 24.06 -2.19 -13.54
N PRO A 696 25.11 -1.37 -13.69
CA PRO A 696 26.39 -1.84 -14.28
C PRO A 696 27.06 -2.88 -13.37
N ALA A 697 27.84 -3.78 -13.96
CA ALA A 697 28.53 -4.86 -13.26
C ALA A 697 29.50 -4.38 -12.16
N ASN A 698 30.09 -3.19 -12.32
CA ASN A 698 31.01 -2.56 -11.37
C ASN A 698 30.29 -1.73 -10.29
N SER A 699 29.07 -2.09 -9.88
CA SER A 699 28.33 -1.37 -8.83
C SER A 699 28.97 -1.51 -7.45
N ILE A 700 29.57 -2.66 -7.13
CA ILE A 700 30.36 -2.83 -5.90
C ILE A 700 31.78 -2.33 -6.15
N MET A 701 32.18 -1.32 -5.37
CA MET A 701 33.56 -0.87 -5.41
C MET A 701 34.45 -1.89 -4.71
N ARG A 702 35.54 -2.32 -5.31
CA ARG A 702 36.47 -3.33 -4.78
C ARG A 702 35.82 -4.69 -4.40
N PRO A 703 35.06 -5.33 -5.27
CA PRO A 703 34.39 -6.60 -4.94
C PRO A 703 35.37 -7.77 -4.68
N PHE A 704 36.62 -7.64 -5.15
CA PHE A 704 37.69 -8.63 -4.94
C PHE A 704 38.33 -8.56 -3.54
N ASP A 705 38.07 -7.50 -2.77
CA ASP A 705 38.57 -7.31 -1.40
C ASP A 705 37.48 -6.73 -0.49
N PRO A 706 36.40 -7.50 -0.16
CA PRO A 706 35.27 -7.00 0.61
C PRO A 706 35.63 -6.65 2.06
N PHE A 707 36.69 -7.20 2.63
CA PHE A 707 37.16 -6.87 3.99
C PHE A 707 38.12 -5.69 4.04
N ASP A 708 38.63 -5.24 2.91
CA ASP A 708 39.41 -4.02 2.66
C ASP A 708 40.42 -3.63 3.76
N LYS A 709 41.25 -4.60 4.16
CA LYS A 709 42.25 -4.42 5.20
C LYS A 709 43.39 -3.45 4.78
N THR A 710 43.43 -3.05 3.49
CA THR A 710 44.50 -2.23 2.91
C THR A 710 43.99 -0.91 2.34
N ALA A 711 42.81 -0.48 2.71
CA ALA A 711 42.20 0.75 2.18
C ALA A 711 43.07 1.99 2.42
N GLY A 712 43.73 2.08 3.55
CA GLY A 712 44.61 3.19 3.89
C GLY A 712 46.08 3.04 3.45
N ASP A 713 46.47 1.98 2.75
CA ASP A 713 47.83 1.79 2.25
C ASP A 713 48.03 2.40 0.85
N PRO A 714 48.74 3.52 0.71
CA PRO A 714 48.90 4.19 -0.58
C PRO A 714 49.74 3.41 -1.60
N VAL A 715 50.40 2.34 -1.22
CA VAL A 715 51.17 1.49 -2.13
C VAL A 715 50.29 0.43 -2.74
N SER A 716 49.48 -0.27 -1.94
CA SER A 716 48.56 -1.32 -2.41
C SER A 716 47.25 -0.77 -2.91
N ASN A 717 46.82 0.42 -2.47
CA ASN A 717 45.56 1.09 -2.84
C ASN A 717 45.82 2.60 -3.12
N PRO A 718 46.51 2.94 -4.23
CA PRO A 718 46.90 4.32 -4.52
C PRO A 718 45.73 5.26 -4.76
N ASN A 719 44.55 4.76 -5.04
CA ASN A 719 43.33 5.55 -5.30
C ASN A 719 42.42 5.59 -4.06
N GLY A 720 42.73 4.94 -2.96
CA GLY A 720 41.92 4.93 -1.75
C GLY A 720 40.58 4.19 -1.89
N TYR A 721 40.43 3.24 -2.84
CA TYR A 721 39.18 2.51 -3.02
C TYR A 721 38.85 1.65 -1.79
N THR A 722 37.56 1.63 -1.40
CA THR A 722 37.03 0.81 -0.30
C THR A 722 35.93 -0.14 -0.79
N PHE A 723 35.63 -1.17 -0.01
CA PHE A 723 34.47 -2.02 -0.26
C PHE A 723 33.18 -1.24 0.01
N ASP A 724 32.41 -0.94 -1.04
CA ASP A 724 31.17 -0.17 -0.93
C ASP A 724 30.04 -0.83 -1.74
N THR A 725 28.90 -1.07 -1.09
CA THR A 725 27.71 -1.73 -1.62
C THR A 725 26.50 -0.79 -1.78
N THR A 726 26.68 0.51 -1.55
CA THR A 726 25.58 1.49 -1.54
C THR A 726 25.19 1.99 -2.93
N TYR A 727 26.02 1.74 -3.94
CA TYR A 727 25.78 2.16 -5.32
C TYR A 727 24.79 1.23 -6.02
N VAL A 728 23.51 1.27 -5.59
CA VAL A 728 22.43 0.46 -6.15
C VAL A 728 21.17 1.29 -6.34
N TYR A 729 20.57 1.23 -7.50
CA TYR A 729 19.35 1.99 -7.84
C TYR A 729 18.28 1.16 -8.57
N SER A 730 18.59 -0.11 -8.87
CA SER A 730 17.66 -1.08 -9.45
C SER A 730 18.14 -2.49 -9.13
N SER A 731 17.27 -3.49 -9.29
CA SER A 731 17.61 -4.90 -9.09
C SER A 731 18.58 -5.42 -10.17
N PHE A 732 19.51 -6.28 -9.80
CA PHE A 732 20.40 -7.01 -10.70
C PHE A 732 19.71 -8.20 -11.38
N GLN A 733 18.50 -8.54 -10.99
CA GLN A 733 17.70 -9.54 -11.67
C GLN A 733 17.26 -9.02 -13.05
N GLY A 734 17.91 -9.41 -14.12
CA GLY A 734 17.53 -9.10 -15.48
C GLY A 734 16.15 -9.60 -15.88
N ILE A 735 15.97 -9.88 -17.17
CA ILE A 735 14.71 -10.44 -17.69
C ILE A 735 14.44 -11.81 -17.08
N ARG A 736 13.21 -12.06 -16.62
CA ARG A 736 12.79 -13.34 -16.04
C ARG A 736 11.34 -13.67 -16.32
N ALA A 737 11.07 -14.91 -16.73
CA ALA A 737 9.72 -15.45 -16.79
C ALA A 737 9.18 -15.74 -15.37
N PHE A 738 7.85 -15.80 -15.24
CA PHE A 738 7.19 -16.29 -14.04
C PHE A 738 5.89 -17.00 -14.41
N TRP A 739 5.38 -17.82 -13.51
CA TRP A 739 4.10 -18.48 -13.63
C TRP A 739 3.44 -18.65 -12.27
N GLY A 740 2.15 -18.84 -12.26
CA GLY A 740 1.44 -19.10 -11.03
C GLY A 740 0.00 -19.55 -11.23
N LEU A 741 -0.59 -19.90 -10.10
CA LEU A 741 -1.94 -20.45 -10.01
C LEU A 741 -2.66 -19.80 -8.83
N ARG A 742 -3.87 -19.28 -9.07
CA ARG A 742 -4.78 -18.79 -8.02
C ARG A 742 -6.03 -19.64 -7.98
N TYR A 743 -6.51 -19.91 -6.77
CA TYR A 743 -7.77 -20.59 -6.53
C TYR A 743 -8.56 -19.85 -5.43
N VAL A 744 -9.84 -19.59 -5.67
CA VAL A 744 -10.72 -18.92 -4.69
C VAL A 744 -12.01 -19.71 -4.59
N LEU A 745 -12.39 -20.08 -3.36
CA LEU A 745 -13.62 -20.81 -3.04
C LEU A 745 -14.50 -19.99 -2.10
N GLY A 746 -15.76 -19.75 -2.50
CA GLY A 746 -16.79 -19.12 -1.66
C GLY A 746 -16.45 -17.65 -1.37
N THR A 747 -16.99 -16.78 -2.15
CA THR A 747 -17.06 -15.32 -1.85
C THR A 747 -18.41 -15.01 -1.24
#